data_b2752fab1a1c9f3a82e55a926584b10a
#
_entry.id   b2752fab1a1c9f3a82e55a926584b10a
#
_cell.length_a   1.000
_cell.length_b   1.000
_cell.length_c   1.000
_cell.angle_alpha   90.00
_cell.angle_beta   90.00
_cell.angle_gamma   90.00
#
_symmetry.space_group_name_H-M   'P 1'
#
loop_
_entity.id
_entity.type
_entity.pdbx_description
1 polymer ?
#
loop_
_entity_poly.entity_id
_entity_poly.type
_entity_poly.pdbx_seq_one_letter_code
_entity_poly.pdbx_strand_id
1 'polypeptide(L)'
;MASRLADIGIRSLEDLLFHFPLRYQDRTKITAIGGLRDQIDAVVEAEVRAAAVTMGRRRTLLVKVDDGTGLLTLRFFHFRQAQVSQFRQGSAIQLFGTPRRVGGQMEMVHPEYRLGESAQLLEAALTPVYPTVSGLGQSTWRKLCGQALALLSKNPPGDLLDGITDDHVSLTEAITFLHNPPPTAELSQIQQGTHPAQIRLAREELIAHQLTVQGVRDSERRHPAPAIAPASSAAAAFLKALPFAPTSAQQRVAIELAEDMAQTQPMLRLVQGDVGSGKTLVAARAALDTIAAGYQVAFMAPTELLAEQHYATLDAWLTPLDQSVAWLSGRTKGQARQHVLQQLASGEAPLVVGTHALFQDDVHFHRLGLIIVDEQHRFGVHQRLSLADKGVGEEHPHQLALTATPIPRSLAMVAYGDLDCSIIDELPPGRQPVTTTLMDHTRRDAVMRRVGGACREGRQAYWVCTAIEESDTLDIEAAEATLDQLQQALPDVKIRLVHGKLKPAEKAAVMAAFKTGELQLLVATTVIEVGVDVPNASLMIIDNAERLGLAQLHQLRGRVGRGAVDSHCLLLYRQPLSDTAQQRLKVMQESHDGFVIAEADLAIRGPGELLGTRQTGLAAFRIALLPEHEPLLVEAQEIAGRLYERDPGRAQALMQRWAGARADFARV
;
A
#
# COMPACT_ATOMS: atom_id res chain seq x y z
N MET A 1 2.04 27.07 -21.02
CA MET A 1 2.77 25.78 -21.09
C MET A 1 3.75 25.68 -19.94
N ALA A 2 4.69 26.60 -19.78
CA ALA A 2 5.68 26.55 -18.69
C ALA A 2 5.05 26.43 -17.27
N SER A 3 3.99 27.19 -16.99
CA SER A 3 3.26 27.09 -15.71
C SER A 3 2.74 25.66 -15.44
N ARG A 4 2.11 25.02 -16.43
CA ARG A 4 1.59 23.65 -16.31
C ARG A 4 2.68 22.60 -16.13
N LEU A 5 3.86 22.81 -16.71
CA LEU A 5 5.01 21.95 -16.49
C LEU A 5 5.56 22.14 -15.05
N ALA A 6 5.62 23.39 -14.58
CA ALA A 6 6.04 23.70 -13.22
C ALA A 6 5.09 23.10 -12.16
N ASP A 7 3.77 23.07 -12.44
CA ASP A 7 2.76 22.49 -11.54
C ASP A 7 2.96 20.98 -11.30
N ILE A 8 3.67 20.28 -12.20
CA ILE A 8 4.03 18.85 -12.08
C ILE A 8 5.52 18.65 -11.77
N GLY A 9 6.21 19.71 -11.37
CA GLY A 9 7.62 19.64 -10.96
C GLY A 9 8.64 19.69 -12.10
N ILE A 10 8.22 19.90 -13.34
CA ILE A 10 9.14 20.01 -14.49
C ILE A 10 9.53 21.48 -14.66
N ARG A 11 10.74 21.84 -14.27
CA ARG A 11 11.27 23.20 -14.27
C ARG A 11 12.54 23.36 -15.11
N SER A 12 13.23 22.25 -15.38
CA SER A 12 14.49 22.19 -16.12
C SER A 12 14.42 21.23 -17.31
N LEU A 13 15.44 21.26 -18.15
CA LEU A 13 15.63 20.28 -19.23
C LEU A 13 15.86 18.88 -18.66
N GLU A 14 16.61 18.78 -17.56
CA GLU A 14 16.88 17.52 -16.88
C GLU A 14 15.58 16.90 -16.36
N ASP A 15 14.69 17.66 -15.72
CA ASP A 15 13.39 17.15 -15.27
C ASP A 15 12.56 16.56 -16.41
N LEU A 16 12.66 17.16 -17.62
CA LEU A 16 11.96 16.67 -18.80
C LEU A 16 12.56 15.37 -19.32
N LEU A 17 13.89 15.21 -19.27
CA LEU A 17 14.59 13.97 -19.65
C LEU A 17 14.31 12.83 -18.66
N PHE A 18 14.04 13.15 -17.40
CA PHE A 18 13.65 12.19 -16.35
C PHE A 18 12.12 12.03 -16.22
N HIS A 19 11.35 12.60 -17.15
CA HIS A 19 9.91 12.36 -17.26
C HIS A 19 9.66 11.18 -18.22
N PHE A 20 9.83 9.95 -17.73
CA PHE A 20 9.81 8.74 -18.53
C PHE A 20 8.41 8.34 -19.02
N PRO A 21 8.31 7.64 -20.17
CA PRO A 21 7.05 7.06 -20.65
C PRO A 21 6.51 6.00 -19.68
N LEU A 22 5.18 5.95 -19.53
CA LEU A 22 4.48 4.90 -18.78
C LEU A 22 4.40 3.58 -19.55
N ARG A 23 4.29 3.67 -20.87
CA ARG A 23 4.17 2.52 -21.78
C ARG A 23 4.54 2.93 -23.19
N TYR A 24 4.63 1.93 -24.06
CA TYR A 24 4.94 2.12 -25.49
C TYR A 24 3.85 1.52 -26.36
N GLN A 25 3.64 2.12 -27.51
CA GLN A 25 2.77 1.63 -28.57
C GLN A 25 3.63 1.19 -29.75
N ASP A 26 3.41 -0.04 -30.23
CA ASP A 26 4.09 -0.52 -31.45
C ASP A 26 3.37 0.03 -32.68
N ARG A 27 3.96 1.08 -33.28
CA ARG A 27 3.51 1.68 -34.55
C ARG A 27 4.51 1.42 -35.67
N THR A 28 5.40 0.46 -35.48
CA THR A 28 6.51 0.20 -36.41
C THR A 28 6.14 -0.75 -37.55
N LYS A 29 5.02 -1.47 -37.43
CA LYS A 29 4.57 -2.47 -38.41
C LYS A 29 3.08 -2.39 -38.65
N ILE A 30 2.70 -2.69 -39.92
CA ILE A 30 1.30 -2.84 -40.33
C ILE A 30 0.85 -4.27 -39.98
N THR A 31 -0.32 -4.38 -39.38
CA THR A 31 -0.97 -5.65 -39.06
C THR A 31 -2.18 -5.82 -39.98
N ALA A 32 -2.27 -6.92 -40.69
CA ALA A 32 -3.43 -7.25 -41.52
C ALA A 32 -4.66 -7.44 -40.64
N ILE A 33 -5.85 -7.05 -41.13
CA ILE A 33 -7.14 -7.15 -40.36
C ILE A 33 -7.42 -8.58 -39.92
N GLY A 34 -7.12 -9.58 -40.79
CA GLY A 34 -7.26 -11.00 -40.44
C GLY A 34 -6.31 -11.49 -39.33
N GLY A 35 -5.22 -10.77 -39.09
CA GLY A 35 -4.23 -11.05 -38.02
C GLY A 35 -4.46 -10.27 -36.73
N LEU A 36 -5.50 -9.43 -36.64
CA LEU A 36 -5.78 -8.64 -35.42
C LEU A 36 -6.14 -9.53 -34.24
N ARG A 37 -5.56 -9.19 -33.11
CA ARG A 37 -5.88 -9.84 -31.83
C ARG A 37 -6.68 -8.89 -30.95
N ASP A 38 -7.59 -9.46 -30.17
CA ASP A 38 -8.42 -8.71 -29.24
C ASP A 38 -7.57 -7.97 -28.20
N GLN A 39 -7.85 -6.70 -27.97
CA GLN A 39 -7.18 -5.83 -26.97
C GLN A 39 -5.68 -5.54 -27.23
N ILE A 40 -5.13 -5.85 -28.40
CA ILE A 40 -3.74 -5.55 -28.74
C ILE A 40 -3.69 -4.42 -29.76
N ASP A 41 -3.03 -3.30 -29.42
CA ASP A 41 -2.87 -2.14 -30.30
C ASP A 41 -2.23 -2.53 -31.64
N ALA A 42 -2.77 -2.02 -32.75
CA ALA A 42 -2.27 -2.31 -34.08
C ALA A 42 -2.38 -1.12 -35.04
N VAL A 43 -1.40 -1.01 -35.94
CA VAL A 43 -1.51 -0.16 -37.15
C VAL A 43 -2.10 -1.01 -38.28
N VAL A 44 -3.17 -0.53 -38.88
CA VAL A 44 -3.85 -1.18 -40.01
C VAL A 44 -3.85 -0.25 -41.20
N GLU A 45 -3.57 -0.80 -42.40
CA GLU A 45 -3.77 -0.13 -43.67
C GLU A 45 -4.91 -0.80 -44.41
N ALA A 46 -5.88 -0.02 -44.85
CA ALA A 46 -7.10 -0.55 -45.46
C ALA A 46 -7.75 0.46 -46.39
N GLU A 47 -8.80 0.02 -47.10
CA GLU A 47 -9.65 0.85 -47.93
C GLU A 47 -11.02 1.04 -47.31
N VAL A 48 -11.58 2.24 -47.35
CA VAL A 48 -12.93 2.53 -46.88
C VAL A 48 -13.96 1.87 -47.80
N ARG A 49 -14.76 0.95 -47.27
CA ARG A 49 -15.87 0.30 -48.00
C ARG A 49 -17.20 1.02 -47.86
N ALA A 50 -17.51 1.51 -46.67
CA ALA A 50 -18.74 2.23 -46.40
C ALA A 50 -18.60 3.11 -45.16
N ALA A 51 -19.30 4.24 -45.13
CA ALA A 51 -19.46 5.08 -43.98
C ALA A 51 -20.94 5.43 -43.80
N ALA A 52 -21.49 5.20 -42.62
CA ALA A 52 -22.89 5.45 -42.30
C ALA A 52 -23.06 6.01 -40.88
N VAL A 53 -24.00 6.94 -40.73
CA VAL A 53 -24.42 7.43 -39.42
C VAL A 53 -25.63 6.64 -38.97
N THR A 54 -25.54 5.96 -37.83
CA THR A 54 -26.65 5.21 -37.22
C THR A 54 -27.24 5.97 -36.04
N MET A 55 -28.55 5.94 -35.93
CA MET A 55 -29.31 6.50 -34.83
C MET A 55 -29.77 5.37 -33.92
N GLY A 56 -29.12 5.20 -32.77
CA GLY A 56 -29.48 4.30 -31.68
C GLY A 56 -29.71 5.11 -30.40
N ARG A 57 -29.33 4.57 -29.22
CA ARG A 57 -29.29 5.35 -27.98
C ARG A 57 -28.42 6.61 -28.08
N ARG A 58 -27.42 6.59 -28.94
CA ARG A 58 -26.55 7.73 -29.27
C ARG A 58 -26.26 7.72 -30.78
N ARG A 59 -26.16 8.91 -31.38
CA ARG A 59 -25.73 9.09 -32.77
C ARG A 59 -24.28 8.58 -32.92
N THR A 60 -24.04 7.62 -33.82
CA THR A 60 -22.75 6.94 -33.99
C THR A 60 -22.39 6.92 -35.46
N LEU A 61 -21.16 7.30 -35.81
CA LEU A 61 -20.58 7.10 -37.14
C LEU A 61 -19.90 5.74 -37.17
N LEU A 62 -20.31 4.89 -38.09
CA LEU A 62 -19.71 3.59 -38.37
C LEU A 62 -19.00 3.67 -39.75
N VAL A 63 -17.72 3.32 -39.79
CA VAL A 63 -16.94 3.23 -41.00
C VAL A 63 -16.44 1.80 -41.13
N LYS A 64 -16.75 1.14 -42.27
CA LYS A 64 -16.25 -0.20 -42.58
C LYS A 64 -15.05 -0.09 -43.46
N VAL A 65 -13.95 -0.75 -43.11
CA VAL A 65 -12.70 -0.78 -43.87
C VAL A 65 -12.26 -2.23 -44.11
N ASP A 66 -11.56 -2.48 -45.18
CA ASP A 66 -11.16 -3.79 -45.67
C ASP A 66 -9.76 -3.72 -46.30
N ASP A 67 -8.92 -4.68 -45.99
CA ASP A 67 -7.56 -4.82 -46.50
C ASP A 67 -7.40 -6.06 -47.39
N GLY A 68 -8.50 -6.75 -47.75
CA GLY A 68 -8.51 -8.03 -48.45
C GLY A 68 -8.31 -9.26 -47.56
N THR A 69 -7.90 -9.11 -46.31
CA THR A 69 -7.77 -10.21 -45.34
C THR A 69 -8.93 -10.28 -44.34
N GLY A 70 -9.69 -9.18 -44.20
CA GLY A 70 -10.82 -9.10 -43.29
C GLY A 70 -11.52 -7.75 -43.32
N LEU A 71 -12.63 -7.67 -42.56
CA LEU A 71 -13.43 -6.47 -42.39
C LEU A 71 -13.29 -5.93 -40.94
N LEU A 72 -12.97 -4.63 -40.80
CA LEU A 72 -12.88 -3.93 -39.55
C LEU A 72 -13.91 -2.80 -39.50
N THR A 73 -14.61 -2.68 -38.36
CA THR A 73 -15.58 -1.60 -38.14
C THR A 73 -14.98 -0.54 -37.23
N LEU A 74 -14.94 0.71 -37.67
CA LEU A 74 -14.52 1.85 -36.90
C LEU A 74 -15.77 2.52 -36.32
N ARG A 75 -15.76 2.83 -35.02
CA ARG A 75 -16.89 3.41 -34.31
C ARG A 75 -16.52 4.75 -33.67
N PHE A 76 -17.24 5.82 -34.07
CA PHE A 76 -17.06 7.16 -33.51
C PHE A 76 -18.34 7.65 -32.86
N PHE A 77 -18.30 7.87 -31.56
CA PHE A 77 -19.45 8.42 -30.78
C PHE A 77 -19.46 9.96 -30.81
N HIS A 78 -18.30 10.57 -30.97
CA HIS A 78 -18.12 12.01 -31.08
C HIS A 78 -17.51 12.33 -32.44
N PHE A 79 -18.28 12.95 -33.33
CA PHE A 79 -17.83 13.27 -34.68
C PHE A 79 -18.55 14.55 -35.21
N ARG A 80 -17.88 15.25 -36.14
CA ARG A 80 -18.42 16.39 -36.84
C ARG A 80 -18.89 15.98 -38.23
N GLN A 81 -19.83 16.73 -38.83
CA GLN A 81 -20.35 16.43 -40.15
C GLN A 81 -19.24 16.41 -41.23
N ALA A 82 -18.25 17.30 -41.10
CA ALA A 82 -17.08 17.31 -41.98
C ALA A 82 -16.27 16.00 -41.92
N GLN A 83 -16.25 15.31 -40.78
CA GLN A 83 -15.56 14.02 -40.66
C GLN A 83 -16.27 12.90 -41.44
N VAL A 84 -17.61 12.93 -41.48
CA VAL A 84 -18.39 11.94 -42.26
C VAL A 84 -18.06 12.02 -43.75
N SER A 85 -17.96 13.24 -44.29
CA SER A 85 -17.66 13.47 -45.71
C SER A 85 -16.21 13.15 -46.12
N GLN A 86 -15.30 12.97 -45.13
CA GLN A 86 -13.92 12.55 -45.41
C GLN A 86 -13.80 11.06 -45.75
N PHE A 87 -14.66 10.20 -45.16
CA PHE A 87 -14.62 8.75 -45.40
C PHE A 87 -15.32 8.39 -46.72
N ARG A 88 -14.68 8.67 -47.85
CA ARG A 88 -15.21 8.30 -49.18
C ARG A 88 -14.88 6.84 -49.47
N GLN A 89 -15.84 6.13 -50.08
CA GLN A 89 -15.63 4.77 -50.55
C GLN A 89 -14.41 4.73 -51.50
N GLY A 90 -13.56 3.72 -51.36
CA GLY A 90 -12.33 3.58 -52.15
C GLY A 90 -11.13 4.40 -51.65
N SER A 91 -11.30 5.20 -50.60
CA SER A 91 -10.16 5.96 -50.04
C SER A 91 -9.27 5.06 -49.21
N ALA A 92 -7.95 5.15 -49.46
CA ALA A 92 -6.95 4.52 -48.58
C ALA A 92 -6.94 5.19 -47.21
N ILE A 93 -6.84 4.39 -46.16
CA ILE A 93 -6.82 4.82 -44.78
C ILE A 93 -5.79 4.03 -44.00
N GLN A 94 -4.96 4.70 -43.22
CA GLN A 94 -4.18 4.10 -42.13
C GLN A 94 -4.84 4.38 -40.79
N LEU A 95 -4.88 3.37 -39.94
CA LEU A 95 -5.54 3.36 -38.65
C LEU A 95 -4.57 2.92 -37.57
N PHE A 96 -4.69 3.52 -36.40
CA PHE A 96 -4.07 3.00 -35.17
C PHE A 96 -5.07 2.96 -34.05
N GLY A 97 -5.18 1.85 -33.35
CA GLY A 97 -6.08 1.69 -32.23
C GLY A 97 -6.10 0.27 -31.68
N THR A 98 -6.90 0.08 -30.63
CA THR A 98 -7.09 -1.20 -29.95
C THR A 98 -8.32 -1.89 -30.54
N PRO A 99 -8.16 -3.00 -31.29
CA PRO A 99 -9.29 -3.77 -31.80
C PRO A 99 -9.99 -4.52 -30.65
N ARG A 100 -11.32 -4.63 -30.77
CA ARG A 100 -12.16 -5.39 -29.84
C ARG A 100 -13.07 -6.32 -30.61
N ARG A 101 -13.27 -7.52 -30.08
CA ARG A 101 -14.20 -8.48 -30.69
C ARG A 101 -15.60 -8.27 -30.15
N VAL A 102 -16.52 -7.82 -31.00
CA VAL A 102 -17.93 -7.57 -30.65
C VAL A 102 -18.82 -8.35 -31.62
N GLY A 103 -19.63 -9.28 -31.12
CA GLY A 103 -20.52 -10.10 -31.95
C GLY A 103 -19.82 -10.91 -33.04
N GLY A 104 -18.58 -11.33 -32.81
CA GLY A 104 -17.77 -12.08 -33.78
C GLY A 104 -17.00 -11.22 -34.79
N GLN A 105 -17.23 -9.91 -34.84
CA GLN A 105 -16.54 -8.95 -35.70
C GLN A 105 -15.52 -8.13 -34.93
N MET A 106 -14.44 -7.69 -35.61
CA MET A 106 -13.48 -6.77 -35.04
C MET A 106 -13.97 -5.33 -35.19
N GLU A 107 -13.92 -4.57 -34.10
CA GLU A 107 -14.23 -3.15 -34.04
C GLU A 107 -13.08 -2.36 -33.41
N MET A 108 -12.86 -1.12 -33.85
CA MET A 108 -12.03 -0.13 -33.17
C MET A 108 -12.87 1.09 -32.78
N VAL A 109 -12.79 1.53 -31.53
CA VAL A 109 -13.52 2.70 -31.04
C VAL A 109 -12.59 3.90 -31.03
N HIS A 110 -12.98 4.97 -31.72
CA HIS A 110 -12.18 6.21 -31.83
C HIS A 110 -10.71 5.99 -32.24
N PRO A 111 -10.41 5.17 -33.27
CA PRO A 111 -9.01 5.01 -33.68
C PRO A 111 -8.41 6.34 -34.16
N GLU A 112 -7.10 6.50 -34.03
CA GLU A 112 -6.36 7.51 -34.77
C GLU A 112 -6.37 7.09 -36.24
N TYR A 113 -6.54 8.04 -37.17
CA TYR A 113 -6.56 7.71 -38.58
C TYR A 113 -5.95 8.83 -39.46
N ARG A 114 -5.44 8.43 -40.60
CA ARG A 114 -5.03 9.32 -41.70
C ARG A 114 -5.57 8.78 -43.00
N LEU A 115 -6.00 9.70 -43.89
CA LEU A 115 -6.56 9.40 -45.19
C LEU A 115 -5.56 9.78 -46.29
N GLY A 116 -5.46 8.97 -47.35
CA GLY A 116 -4.64 9.21 -48.53
C GLY A 116 -3.38 8.33 -48.59
N GLU A 117 -2.83 8.15 -49.80
CA GLU A 117 -1.67 7.27 -50.05
C GLU A 117 -0.35 7.74 -49.41
N SER A 118 -0.23 9.02 -49.06
CA SER A 118 0.94 9.58 -48.39
C SER A 118 0.80 9.64 -46.85
N ALA A 119 -0.29 9.08 -46.32
CA ALA A 119 -0.55 9.10 -44.90
C ALA A 119 0.28 8.04 -44.15
N GLN A 120 1.30 8.46 -43.39
CA GLN A 120 2.10 7.55 -42.57
C GLN A 120 1.75 7.73 -41.09
N LEU A 121 1.20 6.67 -40.49
CA LEU A 121 1.11 6.50 -39.02
C LEU A 121 2.26 5.61 -38.51
N LEU A 122 3.03 5.01 -39.41
CA LEU A 122 4.22 4.24 -39.09
C LEU A 122 5.30 5.15 -38.53
N GLU A 123 5.87 4.71 -37.41
CA GLU A 123 6.99 5.37 -36.76
C GLU A 123 8.27 4.51 -36.87
N ALA A 124 9.43 5.14 -36.89
CA ALA A 124 10.72 4.46 -37.01
C ALA A 124 11.16 3.81 -35.68
N ALA A 125 10.45 4.12 -34.60
CA ALA A 125 10.70 3.62 -33.22
C ALA A 125 9.38 3.34 -32.51
N LEU A 126 9.44 2.63 -31.40
CA LEU A 126 8.28 2.45 -30.53
C LEU A 126 7.79 3.80 -30.00
N THR A 127 6.49 4.05 -30.09
CA THR A 127 5.90 5.34 -29.74
C THR A 127 5.71 5.46 -28.24
N PRO A 128 6.39 6.38 -27.52
CA PRO A 128 6.25 6.56 -26.10
C PRO A 128 4.92 7.21 -25.73
N VAL A 129 4.31 6.77 -24.63
CA VAL A 129 3.11 7.32 -24.00
C VAL A 129 3.49 7.86 -22.63
N TYR A 130 3.48 9.19 -22.50
CA TYR A 130 3.87 9.88 -21.28
C TYR A 130 2.71 10.06 -20.30
N PRO A 131 2.99 10.22 -18.98
CA PRO A 131 2.01 10.72 -18.01
C PRO A 131 1.48 12.07 -18.48
N THR A 132 0.16 12.24 -18.50
CA THR A 132 -0.47 13.48 -18.98
C THR A 132 -1.12 14.28 -17.86
N VAL A 133 -1.12 15.59 -18.03
CA VAL A 133 -1.91 16.52 -17.25
C VAL A 133 -2.93 17.23 -18.13
N SER A 134 -3.99 17.72 -17.51
CA SER A 134 -5.05 18.44 -18.24
C SER A 134 -4.48 19.57 -19.13
N GLY A 135 -4.75 19.47 -20.42
CA GLY A 135 -4.34 20.47 -21.42
C GLY A 135 -2.95 20.28 -22.04
N LEU A 136 -2.25 19.15 -21.78
CA LEU A 136 -1.04 18.75 -22.49
C LEU A 136 -1.24 17.37 -23.13
N GLY A 137 -1.41 17.34 -24.46
CA GLY A 137 -1.60 16.08 -25.19
C GLY A 137 -0.29 15.34 -25.48
N GLN A 138 -0.39 14.03 -25.82
CA GLN A 138 0.75 13.15 -26.12
C GLN A 138 1.68 13.70 -27.22
N SER A 139 1.13 14.32 -28.26
CA SER A 139 1.93 14.93 -29.33
C SER A 139 2.83 16.07 -28.83
N THR A 140 2.34 16.85 -27.85
CA THR A 140 3.14 17.92 -27.22
C THR A 140 4.26 17.33 -26.37
N TRP A 141 3.97 16.30 -25.59
CA TRP A 141 4.98 15.59 -24.79
C TRP A 141 6.09 15.00 -25.67
N ARG A 142 5.72 14.25 -26.70
CA ARG A 142 6.69 13.66 -27.65
C ARG A 142 7.58 14.74 -28.31
N LYS A 143 6.99 15.88 -28.67
CA LYS A 143 7.75 17.00 -29.25
C LYS A 143 8.74 17.59 -28.25
N LEU A 144 8.32 17.84 -26.99
CA LEU A 144 9.19 18.39 -25.95
C LEU A 144 10.32 17.44 -25.60
N CYS A 145 10.01 16.17 -25.35
CA CYS A 145 11.03 15.15 -25.05
C CYS A 145 11.99 14.94 -26.23
N GLY A 146 11.50 14.94 -27.47
CA GLY A 146 12.36 14.86 -28.65
C GLY A 146 13.33 16.05 -28.79
N GLN A 147 12.87 17.27 -28.46
CA GLN A 147 13.75 18.45 -28.41
C GLN A 147 14.78 18.35 -27.28
N ALA A 148 14.38 17.82 -26.12
CA ALA A 148 15.27 17.58 -24.98
C ALA A 148 16.35 16.56 -25.33
N LEU A 149 15.99 15.45 -26.00
CA LEU A 149 16.95 14.44 -26.49
C LEU A 149 17.96 15.00 -27.49
N ALA A 150 17.53 15.90 -28.39
CA ALA A 150 18.43 16.55 -29.32
C ALA A 150 19.47 17.47 -28.62
N LEU A 151 19.14 17.99 -27.47
CA LEU A 151 20.07 18.76 -26.63
C LEU A 151 20.95 17.86 -25.75
N LEU A 152 20.43 16.70 -25.32
CA LEU A 152 21.16 15.70 -24.54
C LEU A 152 22.46 15.26 -25.24
N SER A 153 22.43 15.06 -26.56
CA SER A 153 23.60 14.67 -27.34
C SER A 153 24.69 15.74 -27.38
N LYS A 154 24.35 17.01 -27.14
CA LYS A 154 25.30 18.14 -27.14
C LYS A 154 25.84 18.45 -25.74
N ASN A 155 24.99 18.30 -24.72
CA ASN A 155 25.31 18.54 -23.32
C ASN A 155 24.77 17.39 -22.47
N PRO A 156 25.47 16.25 -22.42
CA PRO A 156 25.02 15.13 -21.60
C PRO A 156 25.11 15.50 -20.11
N PRO A 157 24.11 15.11 -19.28
CA PRO A 157 24.24 15.23 -17.83
C PRO A 157 25.42 14.37 -17.35
N GLY A 158 26.13 14.83 -16.33
CA GLY A 158 27.23 14.06 -15.75
C GLY A 158 26.72 12.70 -15.26
N ASP A 159 27.45 11.63 -15.57
CA ASP A 159 27.17 10.31 -15.02
C ASP A 159 27.65 10.25 -13.57
N LEU A 160 26.69 10.27 -12.62
CA LEU A 160 26.98 10.30 -11.20
C LEU A 160 27.35 8.92 -10.64
N LEU A 161 27.23 7.84 -11.43
CA LEU A 161 27.67 6.49 -11.05
C LEU A 161 28.95 6.06 -11.77
N ASP A 162 29.56 6.93 -12.58
CA ASP A 162 30.82 6.64 -13.24
C ASP A 162 31.93 6.28 -12.24
N GLY A 163 32.59 5.14 -12.47
CA GLY A 163 33.61 4.59 -11.58
C GLY A 163 33.08 4.00 -10.26
N ILE A 164 31.76 3.89 -10.07
CA ILE A 164 31.12 3.29 -8.90
C ILE A 164 30.47 1.95 -9.23
N THR A 165 29.83 1.86 -10.40
CA THR A 165 29.16 0.66 -10.91
C THR A 165 29.74 0.26 -12.25
N ASP A 166 29.78 -1.06 -12.51
CA ASP A 166 30.23 -1.62 -13.79
C ASP A 166 29.04 -1.73 -14.77
N ASP A 167 28.31 -0.62 -14.96
CA ASP A 167 27.19 -0.60 -15.91
C ASP A 167 27.68 -0.59 -17.35
N HIS A 168 27.15 -1.52 -18.16
CA HIS A 168 27.47 -1.60 -19.60
C HIS A 168 26.73 -0.56 -20.43
N VAL A 169 25.78 0.17 -19.84
CA VAL A 169 24.95 1.18 -20.49
C VAL A 169 25.18 2.53 -19.80
N SER A 170 25.60 3.52 -20.53
CA SER A 170 25.77 4.87 -20.01
C SER A 170 24.42 5.54 -19.69
N LEU A 171 24.45 6.55 -18.82
CA LEU A 171 23.25 7.34 -18.49
C LEU A 171 22.57 7.90 -19.75
N THR A 172 23.35 8.45 -20.68
CA THR A 172 22.85 9.04 -21.94
C THR A 172 22.18 8.00 -22.83
N GLU A 173 22.77 6.82 -22.98
CA GLU A 173 22.19 5.71 -23.73
C GLU A 173 20.89 5.22 -23.10
N ALA A 174 20.87 5.08 -21.79
CA ALA A 174 19.67 4.63 -21.05
C ALA A 174 18.49 5.61 -21.23
N ILE A 175 18.73 6.91 -21.04
CA ILE A 175 17.71 7.95 -21.26
C ILE A 175 17.25 7.94 -22.73
N THR A 176 18.17 7.90 -23.68
CA THR A 176 17.85 7.91 -25.11
C THR A 176 17.00 6.69 -25.48
N PHE A 177 17.36 5.52 -24.99
CA PHE A 177 16.62 4.28 -25.24
C PHE A 177 15.18 4.39 -24.72
N LEU A 178 14.97 4.84 -23.48
CA LEU A 178 13.62 4.89 -22.92
C LEU A 178 12.71 5.92 -23.60
N HIS A 179 13.25 7.02 -24.11
CA HIS A 179 12.43 7.98 -24.86
C HIS A 179 12.21 7.60 -26.31
N ASN A 180 13.09 6.80 -26.91
CA ASN A 180 13.06 6.45 -28.32
C ASN A 180 13.57 5.01 -28.56
N PRO A 181 12.89 3.97 -28.02
CA PRO A 181 13.34 2.61 -28.19
C PRO A 181 13.26 2.18 -29.65
N PRO A 182 14.28 1.48 -30.17
CA PRO A 182 14.28 1.00 -31.55
C PRO A 182 13.14 0.00 -31.81
N PRO A 183 12.72 -0.21 -33.06
CA PRO A 183 11.63 -1.13 -33.40
C PRO A 183 11.96 -2.59 -33.08
N THR A 184 13.23 -2.91 -32.89
CA THR A 184 13.73 -4.23 -32.50
C THR A 184 13.71 -4.45 -30.98
N ALA A 185 13.38 -3.42 -30.18
CA ALA A 185 13.33 -3.54 -28.73
C ALA A 185 12.21 -4.50 -28.29
N GLU A 186 12.52 -5.41 -27.38
CA GLU A 186 11.56 -6.34 -26.82
C GLU A 186 10.66 -5.65 -25.80
N LEU A 187 9.40 -5.39 -26.20
CA LEU A 187 8.41 -4.74 -25.34
C LEU A 187 8.19 -5.49 -24.02
N SER A 188 8.32 -6.81 -24.01
CA SER A 188 8.21 -7.64 -22.82
C SER A 188 9.27 -7.28 -21.78
N GLN A 189 10.53 -7.12 -22.18
CA GLN A 189 11.62 -6.72 -21.28
C GLN A 189 11.38 -5.31 -20.71
N ILE A 190 10.91 -4.39 -21.56
CA ILE A 190 10.61 -3.02 -21.13
C ILE A 190 9.43 -3.01 -20.13
N GLN A 191 8.39 -3.81 -20.38
CA GLN A 191 7.23 -3.90 -19.49
C GLN A 191 7.56 -4.56 -18.15
N GLN A 192 8.48 -5.51 -18.15
CA GLN A 192 8.97 -6.19 -16.95
C GLN A 192 10.09 -5.42 -16.22
N GLY A 193 10.59 -4.31 -16.77
CA GLY A 193 11.69 -3.56 -16.17
C GLY A 193 13.08 -4.21 -16.31
N THR A 194 13.20 -5.31 -17.06
CA THR A 194 14.43 -6.12 -17.13
C THR A 194 15.41 -5.64 -18.22
N HIS A 195 15.06 -4.62 -18.99
CA HIS A 195 15.96 -4.08 -19.99
C HIS A 195 17.17 -3.38 -19.35
N PRO A 196 18.42 -3.55 -19.83
CA PRO A 196 19.62 -2.97 -19.22
C PRO A 196 19.56 -1.45 -18.98
N ALA A 197 18.92 -0.70 -19.91
CA ALA A 197 18.71 0.74 -19.74
C ALA A 197 17.80 1.08 -18.55
N GLN A 198 16.78 0.25 -18.26
CA GLN A 198 15.90 0.43 -17.10
C GLN A 198 16.61 0.04 -15.81
N ILE A 199 17.33 -1.08 -15.82
CA ILE A 199 18.15 -1.52 -14.67
C ILE A 199 19.15 -0.44 -14.27
N ARG A 200 19.83 0.17 -15.27
CA ARG A 200 20.79 1.27 -15.03
C ARG A 200 20.14 2.46 -14.33
N LEU A 201 18.98 2.90 -14.80
CA LEU A 201 18.26 4.06 -14.24
C LEU A 201 17.58 3.71 -12.90
N ALA A 202 17.02 2.50 -12.77
CA ALA A 202 16.46 2.03 -11.53
C ALA A 202 17.50 1.95 -10.41
N ARG A 203 18.72 1.49 -10.71
CA ARG A 203 19.85 1.49 -9.77
C ARG A 203 20.16 2.91 -9.28
N GLU A 204 20.27 3.88 -10.19
CA GLU A 204 20.54 5.27 -9.82
C GLU A 204 19.41 5.86 -8.97
N GLU A 205 18.15 5.58 -9.32
CA GLU A 205 16.99 6.03 -8.55
C GLU A 205 16.96 5.42 -7.14
N LEU A 206 17.24 4.11 -7.02
CA LEU A 206 17.27 3.43 -5.73
C LEU A 206 18.43 3.92 -4.84
N ILE A 207 19.61 4.19 -5.41
CA ILE A 207 20.74 4.81 -4.68
C ILE A 207 20.34 6.19 -4.17
N ALA A 208 19.76 7.04 -5.03
CA ALA A 208 19.32 8.38 -4.64
C ALA A 208 18.23 8.33 -3.55
N HIS A 209 17.34 7.36 -3.62
CA HIS A 209 16.34 7.11 -2.59
C HIS A 209 16.99 6.71 -1.25
N GLN A 210 17.94 5.76 -1.26
CA GLN A 210 18.64 5.34 -0.05
C GLN A 210 19.47 6.49 0.56
N LEU A 211 20.10 7.33 -0.26
CA LEU A 211 20.78 8.54 0.20
C LEU A 211 19.82 9.52 0.88
N THR A 212 18.64 9.71 0.33
CA THR A 212 17.60 10.58 0.91
C THR A 212 17.14 10.05 2.26
N VAL A 213 16.86 8.75 2.35
CA VAL A 213 16.47 8.06 3.58
C VAL A 213 17.57 8.16 4.65
N GLN A 214 18.82 7.94 4.27
CA GLN A 214 19.96 8.07 5.19
C GLN A 214 20.13 9.51 5.68
N GLY A 215 19.93 10.50 4.80
CA GLY A 215 19.97 11.91 5.18
C GLY A 215 18.91 12.29 6.23
N VAL A 216 17.67 11.77 6.08
CA VAL A 216 16.61 11.94 7.07
C VAL A 216 16.99 11.28 8.39
N ARG A 217 17.44 10.03 8.35
CA ARG A 217 17.86 9.26 9.53
C ARG A 217 18.99 9.98 10.29
N ASP A 218 19.99 10.49 9.59
CA ASP A 218 21.11 11.19 10.21
C ASP A 218 20.71 12.55 10.78
N SER A 219 19.73 13.23 10.15
CA SER A 219 19.15 14.45 10.69
C SER A 219 18.48 14.20 12.04
N GLU A 220 17.66 13.16 12.13
CA GLU A 220 17.00 12.76 13.38
C GLU A 220 18.02 12.33 14.45
N ARG A 221 19.02 11.55 14.08
CA ARG A 221 20.06 11.05 14.99
C ARG A 221 21.03 12.13 15.49
N ARG A 222 21.01 13.34 14.93
CA ARG A 222 21.78 14.47 15.45
C ARG A 222 21.21 15.05 16.75
N HIS A 223 19.94 14.83 17.01
CA HIS A 223 19.32 15.23 18.26
C HIS A 223 19.77 14.29 19.38
N PRO A 224 20.04 14.79 20.58
CA PRO A 224 20.31 13.94 21.72
C PRO A 224 19.02 13.22 22.15
N ALA A 225 19.16 12.03 22.72
CA ALA A 225 18.07 11.28 23.31
C ALA A 225 18.43 10.81 24.73
N PRO A 226 17.42 10.55 25.58
CA PRO A 226 17.68 10.02 26.91
C PRO A 226 18.25 8.60 26.84
N ALA A 227 19.42 8.36 27.41
CA ALA A 227 19.96 7.01 27.52
C ALA A 227 19.19 6.20 28.57
N ILE A 228 18.36 5.27 28.11
CA ILE A 228 17.46 4.45 28.95
C ILE A 228 18.08 3.07 29.16
N ALA A 229 18.65 2.85 30.33
CA ALA A 229 19.24 1.56 30.68
C ALA A 229 18.16 0.49 30.96
N PRO A 230 18.39 -0.77 30.57
CA PRO A 230 17.47 -1.86 30.85
C PRO A 230 17.20 -2.05 32.36
N ALA A 231 15.95 -2.01 32.77
CA ALA A 231 15.54 -2.18 34.18
C ALA A 231 15.33 -3.65 34.52
N SER A 232 16.41 -4.40 34.79
CA SER A 232 16.35 -5.86 35.00
C SER A 232 15.38 -6.31 36.10
N SER A 233 15.23 -5.55 37.18
CA SER A 233 14.31 -5.87 38.27
C SER A 233 12.85 -5.66 37.88
N ALA A 234 12.51 -4.55 37.24
CA ALA A 234 11.17 -4.28 36.71
C ALA A 234 10.76 -5.30 35.65
N ALA A 235 11.70 -5.67 34.80
CA ALA A 235 11.51 -6.71 33.81
C ALA A 235 11.20 -8.08 34.42
N ALA A 236 11.97 -8.50 35.40
CA ALA A 236 11.75 -9.78 36.06
C ALA A 236 10.40 -9.80 36.76
N ALA A 237 10.02 -8.70 37.42
CA ALA A 237 8.71 -8.56 38.05
C ALA A 237 7.57 -8.63 37.03
N PHE A 238 7.72 -7.94 35.92
CA PHE A 238 6.74 -7.95 34.81
C PHE A 238 6.55 -9.35 34.25
N LEU A 239 7.65 -10.02 33.86
CA LEU A 239 7.59 -11.37 33.30
C LEU A 239 6.96 -12.39 34.28
N LYS A 240 7.21 -12.22 35.56
CA LYS A 240 6.60 -13.06 36.62
C LYS A 240 5.10 -12.81 36.76
N ALA A 241 4.63 -11.60 36.55
CA ALA A 241 3.22 -11.22 36.66
C ALA A 241 2.39 -11.67 35.42
N LEU A 242 3.03 -11.97 34.29
CA LEU A 242 2.34 -12.42 33.08
C LEU A 242 1.81 -13.86 33.24
N PRO A 243 0.62 -14.17 32.67
CA PRO A 243 0.06 -15.53 32.68
C PRO A 243 0.71 -16.47 31.66
N PHE A 244 1.72 -16.03 30.92
CA PHE A 244 2.42 -16.77 29.88
C PHE A 244 3.89 -16.36 29.81
N ALA A 245 4.73 -17.22 29.21
CA ALA A 245 6.13 -16.89 28.94
C ALA A 245 6.29 -16.26 27.56
N PRO A 246 7.20 -15.26 27.38
CA PRO A 246 7.54 -14.71 26.09
C PRO A 246 8.19 -15.76 25.18
N THR A 247 7.97 -15.65 23.86
CA THR A 247 8.68 -16.45 22.86
C THR A 247 10.14 -16.00 22.72
N SER A 248 10.98 -16.84 22.07
CA SER A 248 12.38 -16.47 21.79
C SER A 248 12.47 -15.24 20.89
N ALA A 249 11.59 -15.09 19.89
CA ALA A 249 11.52 -13.92 19.03
C ALA A 249 11.15 -12.65 19.82
N GLN A 250 10.18 -12.72 20.72
CA GLN A 250 9.82 -11.59 21.57
C GLN A 250 10.95 -11.16 22.51
N GLN A 251 11.68 -12.14 23.06
CA GLN A 251 12.85 -11.85 23.90
C GLN A 251 13.98 -11.19 23.10
N ARG A 252 14.29 -11.72 21.91
CA ARG A 252 15.28 -11.14 21.00
C ARG A 252 14.96 -9.68 20.68
N VAL A 253 13.73 -9.40 20.24
CA VAL A 253 13.30 -8.04 19.89
C VAL A 253 13.33 -7.11 21.10
N ALA A 254 12.95 -7.60 22.31
CA ALA A 254 13.04 -6.79 23.51
C ALA A 254 14.50 -6.41 23.88
N ILE A 255 15.48 -7.29 23.60
CA ILE A 255 16.89 -7.00 23.78
C ILE A 255 17.36 -5.93 22.76
N GLU A 256 17.01 -6.09 21.46
CA GLU A 256 17.33 -5.12 20.42
C GLU A 256 16.81 -3.71 20.78
N LEU A 257 15.58 -3.61 21.29
CA LEU A 257 15.01 -2.33 21.74
C LEU A 257 15.77 -1.75 22.92
N ALA A 258 16.13 -2.58 23.90
CA ALA A 258 16.85 -2.13 25.09
C ALA A 258 18.27 -1.65 24.76
N GLU A 259 18.95 -2.30 23.81
CA GLU A 259 20.26 -1.89 23.32
C GLU A 259 20.21 -0.53 22.59
N ASP A 260 19.19 -0.31 21.77
CA ASP A 260 19.00 0.96 21.08
C ASP A 260 18.63 2.10 22.04
N MET A 261 17.69 1.86 22.96
CA MET A 261 17.27 2.87 23.93
C MET A 261 18.38 3.25 24.93
N ALA A 262 19.39 2.41 25.10
CA ALA A 262 20.55 2.73 25.92
C ALA A 262 21.53 3.73 25.26
N GLN A 263 21.34 4.03 23.98
CA GLN A 263 22.15 5.01 23.26
C GLN A 263 21.71 6.44 23.56
N THR A 264 22.61 7.40 23.31
CA THR A 264 22.34 8.85 23.44
C THR A 264 21.73 9.46 22.16
N GLN A 265 21.34 8.64 21.20
CA GLN A 265 20.67 9.01 19.96
C GLN A 265 19.27 8.42 19.95
N PRO A 266 18.28 9.08 19.30
CA PRO A 266 16.92 8.56 19.22
C PRO A 266 16.88 7.19 18.55
N MET A 267 16.30 6.21 19.22
CA MET A 267 15.90 4.95 18.57
C MET A 267 14.77 5.25 17.59
N LEU A 268 14.92 4.84 16.35
CA LEU A 268 13.88 4.87 15.32
C LEU A 268 13.68 3.43 14.84
N ARG A 269 12.69 2.70 15.40
CA ARG A 269 12.55 1.27 15.14
C ARG A 269 11.13 0.85 14.83
N LEU A 270 10.99 -0.01 13.81
CA LEU A 270 9.76 -0.67 13.42
C LEU A 270 9.78 -2.13 13.90
N VAL A 271 8.81 -2.52 14.70
CA VAL A 271 8.57 -3.92 15.08
C VAL A 271 7.44 -4.48 14.23
N GLN A 272 7.79 -5.43 13.39
CA GLN A 272 6.86 -6.17 12.55
C GLN A 272 6.54 -7.54 13.16
N GLY A 273 5.33 -8.00 12.93
CA GLY A 273 4.93 -9.35 13.30
C GLY A 273 3.47 -9.59 12.97
N ASP A 274 3.12 -10.82 12.75
CA ASP A 274 1.75 -11.20 12.39
C ASP A 274 0.72 -10.74 13.44
N VAL A 275 -0.55 -10.76 13.06
CA VAL A 275 -1.67 -10.47 13.99
C VAL A 275 -1.59 -11.44 15.17
N GLY A 276 -1.46 -10.90 16.40
CA GLY A 276 -1.35 -11.70 17.62
C GLY A 276 0.02 -12.32 17.90
N SER A 277 1.11 -11.86 17.26
CA SER A 277 2.49 -12.24 17.57
C SER A 277 3.00 -11.67 18.91
N GLY A 278 2.20 -10.82 19.58
CA GLY A 278 2.53 -10.26 20.88
C GLY A 278 3.39 -9.00 20.85
N LYS A 279 3.32 -8.19 19.81
CA LYS A 279 4.00 -6.88 19.70
C LYS A 279 3.76 -5.98 20.92
N THR A 280 2.54 -5.98 21.45
CA THR A 280 2.18 -5.20 22.65
C THR A 280 3.00 -5.59 23.88
N LEU A 281 3.41 -6.86 24.00
CA LEU A 281 4.26 -7.33 25.09
C LEU A 281 5.65 -6.69 25.04
N VAL A 282 6.25 -6.68 23.84
CA VAL A 282 7.57 -6.08 23.61
C VAL A 282 7.52 -4.56 23.84
N ALA A 283 6.44 -3.92 23.38
CA ALA A 283 6.22 -2.48 23.62
C ALA A 283 6.02 -2.16 25.11
N ALA A 284 5.26 -2.99 25.87
CA ALA A 284 5.07 -2.82 27.30
C ALA A 284 6.41 -2.97 28.07
N ARG A 285 7.29 -3.87 27.60
CA ARG A 285 8.62 -4.03 28.19
C ARG A 285 9.47 -2.78 27.97
N ALA A 286 9.51 -2.22 26.77
CA ALA A 286 10.22 -0.97 26.47
C ALA A 286 9.65 0.21 27.28
N ALA A 287 8.32 0.26 27.46
CA ALA A 287 7.67 1.25 28.28
C ALA A 287 8.12 1.16 29.76
N LEU A 288 8.22 -0.05 30.32
CA LEU A 288 8.68 -0.25 31.70
C LEU A 288 10.15 0.19 31.90
N ASP A 289 11.04 -0.12 30.96
CA ASP A 289 12.43 0.33 31.02
C ASP A 289 12.50 1.86 31.00
N THR A 290 11.68 2.52 30.19
CA THR A 290 11.55 3.99 30.12
C THR A 290 11.04 4.60 31.41
N ILE A 291 9.98 4.02 31.98
CA ILE A 291 9.38 4.48 33.25
C ILE A 291 10.38 4.32 34.42
N ALA A 292 11.08 3.19 34.46
CA ALA A 292 12.09 2.93 35.51
C ALA A 292 13.26 3.92 35.44
N ALA A 293 13.57 4.46 34.26
CA ALA A 293 14.55 5.53 34.07
C ALA A 293 14.01 6.94 34.42
N GLY A 294 12.76 7.06 34.85
CA GLY A 294 12.12 8.33 35.23
C GLY A 294 11.60 9.17 34.07
N TYR A 295 11.35 8.54 32.91
CA TYR A 295 10.75 9.18 31.76
C TYR A 295 9.31 8.72 31.52
N GLN A 296 8.56 9.52 30.76
CA GLN A 296 7.19 9.21 30.37
C GLN A 296 7.11 8.51 29.02
N VAL A 297 6.03 7.77 28.82
CA VAL A 297 5.74 7.03 27.58
C VAL A 297 4.40 7.48 26.99
N ALA A 298 4.37 7.78 25.70
CA ALA A 298 3.15 8.01 24.92
C ALA A 298 2.87 6.80 24.02
N PHE A 299 1.77 6.09 24.26
CA PHE A 299 1.31 4.96 23.45
C PHE A 299 0.11 5.39 22.60
N MET A 300 0.26 5.37 21.29
CA MET A 300 -0.75 5.83 20.36
C MET A 300 -1.30 4.71 19.48
N ALA A 301 -2.62 4.70 19.30
CA ALA A 301 -3.30 3.84 18.34
C ALA A 301 -4.20 4.67 17.41
N PRO A 302 -4.45 4.21 16.14
CA PRO A 302 -5.16 4.98 15.13
C PRO A 302 -6.65 5.15 15.40
N THR A 303 -7.25 4.28 16.18
CA THR A 303 -8.68 4.31 16.51
C THR A 303 -8.90 4.21 18.01
N GLU A 304 -10.02 4.79 18.49
CA GLU A 304 -10.38 4.71 19.90
C GLU A 304 -10.51 3.28 20.40
N LEU A 305 -11.09 2.40 19.58
CA LEU A 305 -11.28 0.99 19.95
C LEU A 305 -9.96 0.25 20.19
N LEU A 306 -8.96 0.47 19.32
CA LEU A 306 -7.61 -0.09 19.50
C LEU A 306 -6.92 0.52 20.72
N ALA A 307 -7.03 1.84 20.90
CA ALA A 307 -6.47 2.53 22.03
C ALA A 307 -7.08 2.03 23.35
N GLU A 308 -8.41 1.83 23.43
CA GLU A 308 -9.10 1.23 24.59
C GLU A 308 -8.59 -0.19 24.91
N GLN A 309 -8.31 -1.00 23.89
CA GLN A 309 -7.75 -2.34 24.09
C GLN A 309 -6.32 -2.30 24.63
N HIS A 310 -5.47 -1.45 24.05
CA HIS A 310 -4.11 -1.25 24.56
C HIS A 310 -4.15 -0.72 25.99
N TYR A 311 -5.03 0.26 26.27
CA TYR A 311 -5.22 0.78 27.61
C TYR A 311 -5.59 -0.34 28.58
N ALA A 312 -6.63 -1.12 28.30
CA ALA A 312 -7.08 -2.20 29.17
C ALA A 312 -6.00 -3.28 29.37
N THR A 313 -5.23 -3.59 28.31
CA THR A 313 -4.16 -4.59 28.39
C THR A 313 -2.98 -4.07 29.22
N LEU A 314 -2.54 -2.84 28.95
CA LEU A 314 -1.42 -2.23 29.67
C LEU A 314 -1.77 -1.94 31.13
N ASP A 315 -2.99 -1.47 31.40
CA ASP A 315 -3.47 -1.25 32.74
C ASP A 315 -3.49 -2.57 33.58
N ALA A 316 -4.03 -3.65 32.99
CA ALA A 316 -4.04 -4.96 33.64
C ALA A 316 -2.63 -5.52 33.90
N TRP A 317 -1.64 -5.21 33.05
CA TRP A 317 -0.27 -5.69 33.22
C TRP A 317 0.59 -4.81 34.14
N LEU A 318 0.35 -3.48 34.15
CA LEU A 318 1.21 -2.51 34.80
C LEU A 318 0.69 -2.08 36.19
N THR A 319 -0.61 -2.06 36.42
CA THR A 319 -1.20 -1.74 37.73
C THR A 319 -0.69 -2.65 38.86
N PRO A 320 -0.50 -3.98 38.65
CA PRO A 320 0.11 -4.86 39.68
C PRO A 320 1.57 -4.53 40.02
N LEU A 321 2.22 -3.68 39.19
CA LEU A 321 3.59 -3.19 39.37
C LEU A 321 3.64 -1.75 39.87
N ASP A 322 2.54 -1.24 40.40
CA ASP A 322 2.37 0.15 40.89
C ASP A 322 2.61 1.21 39.80
N GLN A 323 2.37 0.88 38.50
CA GLN A 323 2.48 1.81 37.41
C GLN A 323 1.09 2.19 36.88
N SER A 324 0.76 3.49 36.96
CA SER A 324 -0.52 4.01 36.47
C SER A 324 -0.52 4.25 34.98
N VAL A 325 -1.66 3.98 34.33
CA VAL A 325 -1.89 4.24 32.91
C VAL A 325 -2.96 5.31 32.76
N ALA A 326 -2.62 6.43 32.11
CA ALA A 326 -3.56 7.49 31.79
C ALA A 326 -4.24 7.24 30.44
N TRP A 327 -5.46 7.78 30.28
CA TRP A 327 -6.23 7.69 29.05
C TRP A 327 -6.51 9.07 28.44
N LEU A 328 -6.17 9.28 27.15
CA LEU A 328 -6.44 10.52 26.44
C LEU A 328 -6.93 10.27 25.01
N SER A 329 -8.19 10.61 24.73
CA SER A 329 -8.77 10.52 23.39
C SER A 329 -9.49 11.81 23.00
N GLY A 330 -9.91 11.93 21.75
CA GLY A 330 -10.72 13.07 21.28
C GLY A 330 -12.06 13.24 22.00
N ARG A 331 -12.53 12.20 22.73
CA ARG A 331 -13.75 12.23 23.53
C ARG A 331 -13.51 12.65 24.98
N THR A 332 -12.28 12.61 25.46
CA THR A 332 -11.94 13.10 26.80
C THR A 332 -12.10 14.62 26.82
N LYS A 333 -13.10 15.14 27.54
CA LYS A 333 -13.47 16.57 27.57
C LYS A 333 -13.59 17.11 28.99
N GLY A 334 -13.60 18.44 29.10
CA GLY A 334 -13.84 19.15 30.36
C GLY A 334 -12.83 18.81 31.46
N GLN A 335 -13.28 18.65 32.66
CA GLN A 335 -12.43 18.41 33.86
C GLN A 335 -11.59 17.13 33.72
N ALA A 336 -12.13 16.06 33.11
CA ALA A 336 -11.39 14.82 32.92
C ALA A 336 -10.16 15.04 32.03
N ARG A 337 -10.30 15.82 30.91
CA ARG A 337 -9.17 16.18 30.06
C ARG A 337 -8.14 17.01 30.82
N GLN A 338 -8.59 18.04 31.52
CA GLN A 338 -7.71 18.93 32.29
C GLN A 338 -6.90 18.14 33.34
N HIS A 339 -7.54 17.18 34.03
CA HIS A 339 -6.86 16.33 34.98
C HIS A 339 -5.75 15.49 34.36
N VAL A 340 -6.02 14.84 33.23
CA VAL A 340 -4.99 14.06 32.50
C VAL A 340 -3.86 14.97 32.01
N LEU A 341 -4.17 16.12 31.43
CA LEU A 341 -3.15 17.07 30.99
C LEU A 341 -2.26 17.55 32.14
N GLN A 342 -2.84 17.78 33.33
CA GLN A 342 -2.10 18.15 34.52
C GLN A 342 -1.19 17.00 35.01
N GLN A 343 -1.68 15.76 35.01
CA GLN A 343 -0.88 14.57 35.39
C GLN A 343 0.30 14.35 34.41
N LEU A 344 0.10 14.60 33.12
CA LEU A 344 1.17 14.53 32.13
C LEU A 344 2.22 15.63 32.34
N ALA A 345 1.78 16.85 32.56
CA ALA A 345 2.67 17.98 32.77
C ALA A 345 3.43 17.93 34.11
N SER A 346 2.87 17.29 35.12
CA SER A 346 3.53 17.07 36.44
C SER A 346 4.44 15.84 36.47
N GLY A 347 4.33 14.91 35.49
CA GLY A 347 5.03 13.63 35.52
C GLY A 347 4.36 12.55 36.38
N GLU A 348 3.18 12.83 36.95
CA GLU A 348 2.42 11.87 37.77
C GLU A 348 1.89 10.68 36.96
N ALA A 349 1.58 10.91 35.66
CA ALA A 349 1.22 9.84 34.73
C ALA A 349 2.46 9.37 33.94
N PRO A 350 3.06 8.22 34.28
CA PRO A 350 4.24 7.70 33.58
C PRO A 350 3.94 7.16 32.20
N LEU A 351 2.73 6.66 31.95
CA LEU A 351 2.27 6.14 30.67
C LEU A 351 0.91 6.73 30.32
N VAL A 352 0.78 7.20 29.09
CA VAL A 352 -0.53 7.59 28.53
C VAL A 352 -0.81 6.77 27.27
N VAL A 353 -2.03 6.23 27.19
CA VAL A 353 -2.56 5.59 25.99
C VAL A 353 -3.63 6.48 25.37
N GLY A 354 -3.59 6.65 24.06
CA GLY A 354 -4.58 7.50 23.39
C GLY A 354 -4.58 7.38 21.87
N THR A 355 -5.30 8.32 21.27
CA THR A 355 -5.38 8.47 19.83
C THR A 355 -4.59 9.70 19.37
N HIS A 356 -4.85 10.20 18.16
CA HIS A 356 -4.27 11.45 17.64
C HIS A 356 -4.44 12.66 18.59
N ALA A 357 -5.26 12.56 19.64
CA ALA A 357 -5.37 13.60 20.66
C ALA A 357 -4.04 13.88 21.39
N LEU A 358 -3.11 12.91 21.39
CA LEU A 358 -1.76 13.06 21.98
C LEU A 358 -0.87 14.03 21.21
N PHE A 359 -1.16 14.30 19.94
CA PHE A 359 -0.41 15.25 19.09
C PHE A 359 -0.80 16.71 19.34
N GLN A 360 -1.96 16.98 19.97
CA GLN A 360 -2.49 18.34 20.12
C GLN A 360 -1.51 19.21 20.90
N ASP A 361 -1.42 20.49 20.54
CA ASP A 361 -0.45 21.44 21.10
C ASP A 361 -0.63 21.66 22.62
N ASP A 362 -1.84 21.45 23.14
CA ASP A 362 -2.14 21.56 24.57
C ASP A 362 -1.65 20.38 25.43
N VAL A 363 -1.13 19.32 24.79
CA VAL A 363 -0.56 18.16 25.51
C VAL A 363 0.92 18.40 25.74
N HIS A 364 1.29 18.59 27.01
CA HIS A 364 2.68 18.76 27.44
C HIS A 364 3.09 17.62 28.36
N PHE A 365 4.29 17.09 28.14
CA PHE A 365 4.89 16.07 28.98
C PHE A 365 5.95 16.68 29.90
N HIS A 366 6.11 16.12 31.09
CA HIS A 366 7.19 16.51 31.99
C HIS A 366 8.53 16.04 31.45
N ARG A 367 8.65 14.76 31.06
CA ARG A 367 9.87 14.15 30.51
C ARG A 367 9.51 12.98 29.58
N LEU A 368 9.14 13.26 28.35
CA LEU A 368 8.82 12.23 27.36
C LEU A 368 10.09 11.55 26.88
N GLY A 369 10.22 10.22 27.09
CA GLY A 369 11.37 9.43 26.67
C GLY A 369 11.09 8.42 25.57
N LEU A 370 9.83 7.96 25.44
CA LEU A 370 9.45 6.96 24.44
C LEU A 370 8.07 7.25 23.86
N ILE A 371 7.99 7.16 22.53
CA ILE A 371 6.76 7.20 21.75
C ILE A 371 6.54 5.83 21.12
N ILE A 372 5.37 5.24 21.34
CA ILE A 372 4.95 3.99 20.73
C ILE A 372 3.76 4.26 19.83
N VAL A 373 3.85 3.89 18.55
CA VAL A 373 2.80 4.09 17.54
C VAL A 373 2.37 2.73 17.00
N ASP A 374 1.13 2.32 17.26
CA ASP A 374 0.59 1.09 16.68
C ASP A 374 -0.08 1.36 15.34
N GLU A 375 0.03 0.40 14.41
CA GLU A 375 -0.49 0.48 13.03
C GLU A 375 -0.02 1.75 12.28
N GLN A 376 1.28 1.97 12.30
CA GLN A 376 1.94 3.18 11.79
C GLN A 376 1.52 3.56 10.37
N HIS A 377 1.21 2.59 9.49
CA HIS A 377 0.80 2.82 8.10
C HIS A 377 -0.46 3.71 7.95
N ARG A 378 -1.21 3.94 9.03
CA ARG A 378 -2.40 4.81 9.08
C ARG A 378 -2.08 6.26 9.48
N PHE A 379 -0.82 6.58 9.78
CA PHE A 379 -0.38 7.91 10.20
C PHE A 379 0.52 8.57 9.15
N GLY A 380 0.33 9.87 8.93
CA GLY A 380 1.20 10.66 8.06
C GLY A 380 2.56 10.98 8.71
N VAL A 381 3.58 11.23 7.88
CA VAL A 381 4.94 11.62 8.33
C VAL A 381 4.91 12.84 9.25
N HIS A 382 4.09 13.86 8.94
CA HIS A 382 3.94 15.07 9.77
C HIS A 382 3.47 14.80 11.19
N GLN A 383 2.66 13.76 11.41
CA GLN A 383 2.15 13.43 12.75
C GLN A 383 3.24 12.81 13.63
N ARG A 384 4.18 12.07 13.03
CA ARG A 384 5.33 11.51 13.75
C ARG A 384 6.29 12.62 14.22
N LEU A 385 6.61 13.55 13.35
CA LEU A 385 7.48 14.68 13.65
C LEU A 385 6.94 15.55 14.79
N SER A 386 5.63 15.81 14.80
CA SER A 386 5.00 16.63 15.86
C SER A 386 5.07 16.01 17.27
N LEU A 387 5.25 14.68 17.40
CA LEU A 387 5.52 14.05 18.71
C LEU A 387 7.00 14.08 19.08
N ALA A 388 7.90 13.97 18.10
CA ALA A 388 9.33 14.08 18.35
C ALA A 388 9.68 15.44 18.99
N ASP A 389 9.03 16.52 18.53
CA ASP A 389 9.18 17.87 19.07
C ASP A 389 8.64 18.06 20.50
N LYS A 390 7.95 17.05 21.09
CA LYS A 390 7.45 17.12 22.48
C LYS A 390 8.45 16.59 23.51
N GLY A 391 9.68 16.31 23.10
CA GLY A 391 10.81 16.03 24.01
C GLY A 391 11.09 17.18 24.97
N VAL A 392 11.98 16.98 25.93
CA VAL A 392 12.36 17.99 26.91
C VAL A 392 13.66 18.69 26.49
N GLY A 393 13.58 19.99 26.25
CA GLY A 393 14.73 20.77 25.81
C GLY A 393 15.13 20.41 24.39
N GLU A 394 16.38 19.95 24.19
CA GLU A 394 16.90 19.49 22.89
C GLU A 394 16.83 17.96 22.73
N GLU A 395 16.38 17.22 23.75
CA GLU A 395 16.29 15.75 23.71
C GLU A 395 15.05 15.32 22.94
N HIS A 396 15.24 14.46 21.94
CA HIS A 396 14.16 13.79 21.21
C HIS A 396 13.85 12.43 21.85
N PRO A 397 12.57 12.08 22.04
CA PRO A 397 12.19 10.77 22.57
C PRO A 397 12.49 9.65 21.56
N HIS A 398 12.77 8.45 22.06
CA HIS A 398 12.82 7.24 21.23
C HIS A 398 11.47 6.97 20.57
N GLN A 399 11.49 6.42 19.36
CA GLN A 399 10.28 6.11 18.57
C GLN A 399 10.22 4.63 18.25
N LEU A 400 9.13 4.00 18.67
CA LEU A 400 8.81 2.60 18.40
C LEU A 400 7.52 2.51 17.60
N ALA A 401 7.64 2.07 16.36
CA ALA A 401 6.49 1.79 15.50
C ALA A 401 6.14 0.30 15.54
N LEU A 402 4.85 0.00 15.60
CA LEU A 402 4.35 -1.37 15.53
C LEU A 402 3.48 -1.53 14.28
N THR A 403 3.54 -2.69 13.64
CA THR A 403 2.62 -3.04 12.54
C THR A 403 2.23 -4.50 12.60
N ALA A 404 0.92 -4.78 12.44
CA ALA A 404 0.38 -6.13 12.34
C ALA A 404 0.27 -6.62 10.90
N THR A 405 0.52 -5.75 9.93
CA THR A 405 0.69 -6.17 8.54
C THR A 405 2.16 -6.47 8.31
N PRO A 406 2.52 -7.74 8.07
CA PRO A 406 3.86 -8.04 7.60
C PRO A 406 4.13 -7.26 6.31
N ILE A 407 5.27 -6.60 6.26
CA ILE A 407 5.70 -5.81 5.12
C ILE A 407 6.86 -6.58 4.50
N PRO A 408 6.82 -6.91 3.19
CA PRO A 408 7.96 -7.52 2.51
C PRO A 408 9.24 -6.75 2.81
N ARG A 409 10.36 -7.46 2.98
CA ARG A 409 11.63 -6.84 3.37
C ARG A 409 12.06 -5.72 2.42
N SER A 410 11.91 -5.95 1.13
CA SER A 410 12.19 -4.97 0.08
C SER A 410 11.35 -3.71 0.22
N LEU A 411 10.06 -3.89 0.47
CA LEU A 411 9.15 -2.77 0.66
C LEU A 411 9.44 -2.03 1.98
N ALA A 412 9.83 -2.75 3.03
CA ALA A 412 10.24 -2.14 4.30
C ALA A 412 11.50 -1.28 4.13
N MET A 413 12.51 -1.74 3.38
CA MET A 413 13.72 -0.98 3.08
C MET A 413 13.46 0.32 2.30
N VAL A 414 12.39 0.34 1.52
CA VAL A 414 12.00 1.51 0.72
C VAL A 414 11.07 2.45 1.49
N ALA A 415 10.05 1.89 2.14
CA ALA A 415 9.00 2.68 2.79
C ALA A 415 9.40 3.19 4.18
N TYR A 416 10.26 2.44 4.86
CA TYR A 416 10.64 2.65 6.26
C TYR A 416 12.15 2.53 6.45
N GLY A 417 12.93 2.85 5.42
CA GLY A 417 14.39 2.75 5.48
C GLY A 417 15.04 3.73 6.48
N ASP A 418 14.26 4.72 6.95
CA ASP A 418 14.60 5.60 8.07
C ASP A 418 14.51 4.89 9.43
N LEU A 419 13.84 3.73 9.52
CA LEU A 419 13.66 2.95 10.74
C LEU A 419 14.49 1.67 10.71
N ASP A 420 15.08 1.31 11.83
CA ASP A 420 15.61 -0.04 12.07
C ASP A 420 14.44 -1.01 12.18
N CYS A 421 14.58 -2.24 11.68
CA CYS A 421 13.49 -3.19 11.60
C CYS A 421 13.75 -4.43 12.45
N SER A 422 12.82 -4.77 13.33
CA SER A 422 12.80 -6.03 14.10
C SER A 422 11.58 -6.86 13.73
N ILE A 423 11.73 -8.17 13.63
CA ILE A 423 10.68 -9.09 13.21
C ILE A 423 10.37 -10.07 14.34
N ILE A 424 9.10 -10.17 14.73
CA ILE A 424 8.58 -11.23 15.58
C ILE A 424 8.05 -12.33 14.66
N ASP A 425 8.89 -13.31 14.37
CA ASP A 425 8.66 -14.42 13.44
C ASP A 425 8.09 -15.68 14.11
N GLU A 426 7.71 -15.58 15.38
CA GLU A 426 7.08 -16.66 16.15
C GLU A 426 5.70 -16.26 16.63
N LEU A 427 4.78 -17.22 16.62
CA LEU A 427 3.46 -17.07 17.28
C LEU A 427 3.54 -17.53 18.73
N PRO A 428 2.77 -16.93 19.65
CA PRO A 428 2.70 -17.36 21.05
C PRO A 428 2.30 -18.83 21.18
N PRO A 429 2.83 -19.55 22.20
CA PRO A 429 2.48 -20.95 22.47
C PRO A 429 0.96 -21.14 22.63
N GLY A 430 0.43 -22.23 22.06
CA GLY A 430 -1.01 -22.57 22.14
C GLY A 430 -1.88 -21.97 21.04
N ARG A 431 -1.34 -21.13 20.17
CA ARG A 431 -2.07 -20.66 19.01
C ARG A 431 -2.07 -21.72 17.88
N GLN A 432 -3.28 -22.09 17.43
CA GLN A 432 -3.46 -23.05 16.34
C GLN A 432 -3.55 -22.33 14.98
N PRO A 433 -2.99 -22.91 13.91
CA PRO A 433 -3.17 -22.39 12.56
C PRO A 433 -4.66 -22.36 12.17
N VAL A 434 -5.09 -21.28 11.52
CA VAL A 434 -6.48 -21.15 11.05
C VAL A 434 -6.64 -21.84 9.72
N THR A 435 -7.41 -22.92 9.66
CA THR A 435 -7.68 -23.63 8.39
C THR A 435 -8.50 -22.75 7.43
N THR A 436 -7.92 -22.41 6.29
CA THR A 436 -8.60 -21.59 5.27
C THR A 436 -9.21 -22.50 4.19
N THR A 437 -10.51 -22.33 3.91
CA THR A 437 -11.24 -23.10 2.91
C THR A 437 -11.91 -22.17 1.90
N LEU A 438 -11.70 -22.43 0.59
CA LEU A 438 -12.38 -21.73 -0.50
C LEU A 438 -13.70 -22.42 -0.80
N MET A 439 -14.78 -21.66 -0.98
CA MET A 439 -16.10 -22.21 -1.24
C MET A 439 -16.88 -21.34 -2.22
N ASP A 440 -17.46 -21.97 -3.23
CA ASP A 440 -18.33 -21.28 -4.17
C ASP A 440 -19.60 -20.75 -3.48
N HIS A 441 -20.01 -19.54 -3.82
CA HIS A 441 -21.18 -18.86 -3.23
C HIS A 441 -22.49 -19.67 -3.36
N THR A 442 -22.59 -20.58 -4.33
CA THR A 442 -23.74 -21.48 -4.47
C THR A 442 -23.93 -22.40 -3.25
N ARG A 443 -22.90 -22.60 -2.43
CA ARG A 443 -22.95 -23.39 -1.20
C ARG A 443 -23.23 -22.56 0.06
N ARG A 444 -23.56 -21.27 -0.08
CA ARG A 444 -23.75 -20.32 1.03
C ARG A 444 -24.80 -20.82 2.05
N ASP A 445 -25.90 -21.41 1.60
CA ASP A 445 -26.94 -21.94 2.48
C ASP A 445 -26.44 -23.14 3.32
N ALA A 446 -25.56 -23.96 2.77
CA ALA A 446 -24.94 -25.06 3.52
C ALA A 446 -23.97 -24.51 4.58
N VAL A 447 -23.25 -23.42 4.26
CA VAL A 447 -22.38 -22.74 5.23
C VAL A 447 -23.21 -22.14 6.37
N MET A 448 -24.32 -21.44 6.07
CA MET A 448 -25.21 -20.87 7.10
C MET A 448 -25.69 -21.94 8.09
N ARG A 449 -26.17 -23.08 7.58
CA ARG A 449 -26.59 -24.20 8.46
C ARG A 449 -25.46 -24.74 9.33
N ARG A 450 -24.26 -24.87 8.77
CA ARG A 450 -23.10 -25.40 9.51
C ARG A 450 -22.60 -24.42 10.57
N VAL A 451 -22.56 -23.14 10.26
CA VAL A 451 -22.25 -22.06 11.22
C VAL A 451 -23.28 -22.03 12.35
N GLY A 452 -24.57 -22.15 12.02
CA GLY A 452 -25.63 -22.25 13.03
C GLY A 452 -25.47 -23.45 13.97
N GLY A 453 -25.06 -24.61 13.44
CA GLY A 453 -24.69 -25.79 14.25
C GLY A 453 -23.57 -25.47 15.24
N ALA A 454 -22.47 -24.92 14.75
CA ALA A 454 -21.34 -24.55 15.59
C ALA A 454 -21.69 -23.48 16.65
N CYS A 455 -22.54 -22.52 16.31
CA CYS A 455 -23.02 -21.52 17.27
C CYS A 455 -23.86 -22.16 18.41
N ARG A 456 -24.68 -23.18 18.12
CA ARG A 456 -25.42 -23.94 19.13
C ARG A 456 -24.53 -24.76 20.05
N GLU A 457 -23.36 -25.18 19.53
CA GLU A 457 -22.32 -25.87 20.32
C GLU A 457 -21.49 -24.90 21.18
N GLY A 458 -21.84 -23.61 21.20
CA GLY A 458 -21.20 -22.57 22.01
C GLY A 458 -20.02 -21.87 21.34
N ARG A 459 -19.76 -22.12 20.02
CA ARG A 459 -18.74 -21.39 19.26
C ARG A 459 -19.26 -20.03 18.82
N GLN A 460 -18.34 -19.07 18.64
CA GLN A 460 -18.69 -17.78 18.08
C GLN A 460 -18.13 -17.63 16.65
N ALA A 461 -18.88 -16.89 15.82
CA ALA A 461 -18.54 -16.70 14.42
C ALA A 461 -18.63 -15.23 14.00
N TYR A 462 -17.70 -14.83 13.10
CA TYR A 462 -17.80 -13.61 12.31
C TYR A 462 -18.34 -13.93 10.92
N TRP A 463 -19.20 -13.07 10.42
CA TRP A 463 -19.66 -13.08 9.03
C TRP A 463 -19.42 -11.72 8.41
N VAL A 464 -18.38 -11.62 7.58
CA VAL A 464 -17.96 -10.37 6.94
C VAL A 464 -18.59 -10.24 5.57
N CYS A 465 -19.29 -9.14 5.35
CA CYS A 465 -19.96 -8.83 4.10
C CYS A 465 -19.23 -7.73 3.34
N THR A 466 -19.02 -7.94 2.04
CA THR A 466 -18.49 -6.95 1.10
C THR A 466 -19.48 -6.76 -0.03
N ALA A 467 -19.72 -5.51 -0.48
CA ALA A 467 -20.63 -5.23 -1.58
C ALA A 467 -20.06 -5.64 -2.94
N ILE A 468 -20.95 -5.73 -3.93
CA ILE A 468 -20.57 -6.00 -5.32
C ILE A 468 -19.96 -4.75 -5.99
N GLU A 469 -20.30 -3.54 -5.55
CA GLU A 469 -19.73 -2.26 -6.00
C GLU A 469 -19.04 -1.56 -4.83
N GLU A 470 -17.95 -0.84 -5.10
CA GLU A 470 -17.19 -0.11 -4.06
C GLU A 470 -17.96 1.11 -3.56
N SER A 471 -18.75 0.92 -2.51
CA SER A 471 -19.47 2.00 -1.83
C SER A 471 -19.80 1.58 -0.40
N ASP A 472 -19.41 2.40 0.58
CA ASP A 472 -19.72 2.20 2.00
C ASP A 472 -21.24 2.01 2.25
N THR A 473 -22.09 2.58 1.41
CA THR A 473 -23.55 2.46 1.54
C THR A 473 -24.02 1.09 1.08
N LEU A 474 -23.48 0.58 -0.02
CA LEU A 474 -23.80 -0.74 -0.57
C LEU A 474 -23.26 -1.88 0.31
N ASP A 475 -22.11 -1.67 0.96
CA ASP A 475 -21.57 -2.62 1.95
C ASP A 475 -22.53 -2.79 3.13
N ILE A 476 -23.13 -1.70 3.60
CA ILE A 476 -24.09 -1.72 4.71
C ILE A 476 -25.37 -2.42 4.29
N GLU A 477 -25.93 -2.10 3.12
CA GLU A 477 -27.13 -2.74 2.59
C GLU A 477 -26.93 -4.26 2.40
N ALA A 478 -25.77 -4.68 1.90
CA ALA A 478 -25.40 -6.08 1.77
C ALA A 478 -25.31 -6.79 3.12
N ALA A 479 -24.78 -6.11 4.14
CA ALA A 479 -24.66 -6.65 5.49
C ALA A 479 -26.02 -6.74 6.19
N GLU A 480 -26.92 -5.75 6.01
CA GLU A 480 -28.30 -5.78 6.51
C GLU A 480 -29.10 -6.91 5.88
N ALA A 481 -29.04 -7.06 4.56
CA ALA A 481 -29.69 -8.17 3.85
C ALA A 481 -29.16 -9.54 4.31
N THR A 482 -27.86 -9.65 4.58
CA THR A 482 -27.27 -10.87 5.13
C THR A 482 -27.73 -11.14 6.56
N LEU A 483 -27.84 -10.11 7.39
CA LEU A 483 -28.38 -10.22 8.75
C LEU A 483 -29.80 -10.81 8.72
N ASP A 484 -30.69 -10.25 7.88
CA ASP A 484 -32.06 -10.71 7.74
C ASP A 484 -32.13 -12.18 7.32
N GLN A 485 -31.33 -12.58 6.32
CA GLN A 485 -31.24 -13.97 5.86
C GLN A 485 -30.74 -14.91 6.98
N LEU A 486 -29.72 -14.51 7.73
CA LEU A 486 -29.19 -15.31 8.82
C LEU A 486 -30.17 -15.42 9.99
N GLN A 487 -30.91 -14.37 10.32
CA GLN A 487 -31.95 -14.39 11.37
C GLN A 487 -33.12 -15.29 10.99
N GLN A 488 -33.51 -15.31 9.73
CA GLN A 488 -34.55 -16.22 9.22
C GLN A 488 -34.09 -17.68 9.21
N ALA A 489 -32.82 -17.93 8.82
CA ALA A 489 -32.27 -19.28 8.75
C ALA A 489 -31.89 -19.87 10.12
N LEU A 490 -31.57 -19.01 11.08
CA LEU A 490 -31.03 -19.36 12.40
C LEU A 490 -31.77 -18.62 13.53
N PRO A 491 -33.08 -18.87 13.74
CA PRO A 491 -33.92 -18.09 14.66
C PRO A 491 -33.51 -18.24 16.14
N ASP A 492 -32.77 -19.28 16.48
CA ASP A 492 -32.27 -19.62 17.82
C ASP A 492 -30.85 -19.10 18.11
N VAL A 493 -30.17 -18.49 17.10
CA VAL A 493 -28.85 -17.88 17.25
C VAL A 493 -28.99 -16.37 17.45
N LYS A 494 -28.32 -15.82 18.46
CA LYS A 494 -28.32 -14.37 18.68
C LYS A 494 -27.32 -13.70 17.75
N ILE A 495 -27.84 -12.94 16.78
CA ILE A 495 -27.08 -12.28 15.72
C ILE A 495 -27.21 -10.77 15.83
N ARG A 496 -26.13 -10.03 15.62
CA ARG A 496 -26.12 -8.56 15.51
C ARG A 496 -25.22 -8.12 14.36
N LEU A 497 -25.47 -6.90 13.88
CA LEU A 497 -24.68 -6.24 12.83
C LEU A 497 -23.80 -5.14 13.42
N VAL A 498 -22.58 -5.05 12.91
CA VAL A 498 -21.65 -3.94 13.16
C VAL A 498 -21.15 -3.38 11.81
N HIS A 499 -21.25 -2.05 11.65
CA HIS A 499 -20.75 -1.34 10.48
C HIS A 499 -20.22 0.06 10.85
N GLY A 500 -19.54 0.73 9.90
CA GLY A 500 -18.84 2.01 10.15
C GLY A 500 -19.75 3.16 10.60
N LYS A 501 -21.01 3.19 10.13
CA LYS A 501 -21.96 4.27 10.46
C LYS A 501 -22.69 4.12 11.81
N LEU A 502 -22.51 2.99 12.51
CA LEU A 502 -23.06 2.85 13.87
C LEU A 502 -22.45 3.87 14.82
N LYS A 503 -23.29 4.40 15.73
CA LYS A 503 -22.78 5.26 16.80
C LYS A 503 -21.77 4.51 17.66
N PRO A 504 -20.69 5.17 18.08
CA PRO A 504 -19.63 4.51 18.83
C PRO A 504 -20.10 3.75 20.08
N ALA A 505 -21.07 4.30 20.82
CA ALA A 505 -21.63 3.62 21.99
C ALA A 505 -22.39 2.33 21.64
N GLU A 506 -23.14 2.32 20.53
CA GLU A 506 -23.83 1.15 20.02
C GLU A 506 -22.84 0.08 19.58
N LYS A 507 -21.79 0.50 18.84
CA LYS A 507 -20.72 -0.38 18.41
C LYS A 507 -20.01 -1.02 19.61
N ALA A 508 -19.66 -0.23 20.62
CA ALA A 508 -19.03 -0.73 21.84
C ALA A 508 -19.94 -1.73 22.59
N ALA A 509 -21.24 -1.46 22.71
CA ALA A 509 -22.19 -2.35 23.35
C ALA A 509 -22.33 -3.70 22.61
N VAL A 510 -22.43 -3.69 21.26
CA VAL A 510 -22.50 -4.92 20.47
C VAL A 510 -21.21 -5.73 20.60
N MET A 511 -20.04 -5.07 20.56
CA MET A 511 -18.76 -5.74 20.71
C MET A 511 -18.55 -6.31 22.11
N ALA A 512 -19.00 -5.62 23.15
CA ALA A 512 -18.97 -6.13 24.53
C ALA A 512 -19.85 -7.38 24.68
N ALA A 513 -21.09 -7.36 24.16
CA ALA A 513 -22.00 -8.50 24.16
C ALA A 513 -21.44 -9.70 23.35
N PHE A 514 -20.71 -9.44 22.27
CA PHE A 514 -20.02 -10.50 21.54
C PHE A 514 -18.83 -11.05 22.32
N LYS A 515 -18.04 -10.21 22.96
CA LYS A 515 -16.90 -10.63 23.80
C LYS A 515 -17.32 -11.48 25.00
N THR A 516 -18.47 -11.16 25.62
CA THR A 516 -19.01 -11.92 26.76
C THR A 516 -19.72 -13.23 26.36
N GLY A 517 -19.88 -13.48 25.05
CA GLY A 517 -20.58 -14.68 24.56
C GLY A 517 -22.12 -14.58 24.53
N GLU A 518 -22.69 -13.41 24.86
CA GLU A 518 -24.12 -13.17 24.75
C GLU A 518 -24.60 -13.24 23.29
N LEU A 519 -23.74 -12.87 22.33
CA LEU A 519 -23.94 -13.01 20.90
C LEU A 519 -23.07 -14.15 20.36
N GLN A 520 -23.66 -15.02 19.54
CA GLN A 520 -22.96 -16.14 18.92
C GLN A 520 -22.46 -15.81 17.51
N LEU A 521 -23.15 -14.91 16.78
CA LEU A 521 -22.80 -14.55 15.41
C LEU A 521 -22.79 -13.03 15.25
N LEU A 522 -21.68 -12.51 14.74
CA LEU A 522 -21.51 -11.09 14.45
C LEU A 522 -21.41 -10.91 12.93
N VAL A 523 -22.42 -10.27 12.34
CA VAL A 523 -22.36 -9.80 10.94
C VAL A 523 -21.64 -8.46 10.93
N ALA A 524 -20.76 -8.25 9.97
CA ALA A 524 -20.01 -7.01 9.89
C ALA A 524 -19.59 -6.65 8.47
N THR A 525 -19.35 -5.38 8.23
CA THR A 525 -18.55 -4.90 7.10
C THR A 525 -17.07 -5.02 7.41
N THR A 526 -16.17 -4.60 6.51
CA THR A 526 -14.71 -4.62 6.67
C THR A 526 -14.19 -3.84 7.90
N VAL A 527 -15.03 -3.06 8.57
CA VAL A 527 -14.71 -2.33 9.82
C VAL A 527 -14.17 -3.23 10.95
N ILE A 528 -14.38 -4.55 10.88
CA ILE A 528 -13.79 -5.54 11.81
C ILE A 528 -12.27 -5.73 11.64
N GLU A 529 -11.66 -5.23 10.57
CA GLU A 529 -10.20 -5.19 10.46
C GLU A 529 -9.55 -4.52 11.68
N VAL A 530 -10.27 -3.63 12.35
CA VAL A 530 -9.82 -2.90 13.54
C VAL A 530 -10.32 -3.59 14.80
N GLY A 531 -9.59 -4.45 15.30
CA GLY A 531 -9.20 -5.11 16.51
C GLY A 531 -10.10 -5.27 17.70
N VAL A 532 -11.06 -6.21 17.79
CA VAL A 532 -11.48 -6.73 19.10
C VAL A 532 -10.99 -8.17 19.26
N ASP A 533 -10.33 -8.45 20.40
CA ASP A 533 -9.94 -9.80 20.77
C ASP A 533 -11.12 -10.56 21.37
N VAL A 534 -11.55 -11.63 20.68
CA VAL A 534 -12.62 -12.52 21.14
C VAL A 534 -12.08 -13.96 21.09
N PRO A 535 -11.54 -14.48 22.21
CA PRO A 535 -10.88 -15.78 22.23
C PRO A 535 -11.77 -16.96 21.79
N ASN A 536 -13.10 -16.86 22.02
CA ASN A 536 -14.07 -17.90 21.67
C ASN A 536 -14.53 -17.85 20.20
N ALA A 537 -14.16 -16.80 19.43
CA ALA A 537 -14.45 -16.71 18.02
C ALA A 537 -13.52 -17.62 17.22
N SER A 538 -14.06 -18.71 16.71
CA SER A 538 -13.33 -19.75 16.00
C SER A 538 -13.73 -19.92 14.53
N LEU A 539 -14.73 -19.16 14.06
CA LEU A 539 -15.21 -19.19 12.69
C LEU A 539 -15.18 -17.79 12.09
N MET A 540 -14.55 -17.66 10.93
CA MET A 540 -14.56 -16.46 10.10
C MET A 540 -15.16 -16.80 8.74
N ILE A 541 -16.24 -16.17 8.36
CA ILE A 541 -16.85 -16.30 7.03
C ILE A 541 -16.71 -14.96 6.31
N ILE A 542 -16.19 -14.97 5.10
CA ILE A 542 -15.98 -13.76 4.29
C ILE A 542 -16.76 -13.94 2.98
N ASP A 543 -17.82 -13.16 2.79
CA ASP A 543 -18.60 -13.12 1.56
C ASP A 543 -17.88 -12.28 0.48
N ASN A 544 -17.95 -12.71 -0.79
CA ASN A 544 -17.30 -12.10 -1.94
C ASN A 544 -15.80 -11.85 -1.72
N ALA A 545 -15.11 -12.86 -1.17
CA ALA A 545 -13.70 -12.77 -0.78
C ALA A 545 -12.76 -12.40 -1.95
N GLU A 546 -13.16 -12.70 -3.20
CA GLU A 546 -12.42 -12.35 -4.42
C GLU A 546 -12.22 -10.84 -4.59
N ARG A 547 -12.95 -10.01 -3.87
CA ARG A 547 -12.90 -8.55 -3.96
C ARG A 547 -11.92 -7.92 -2.99
N LEU A 548 -11.57 -8.63 -1.93
CA LEU A 548 -10.65 -8.14 -0.93
C LEU A 548 -9.19 -8.34 -1.34
N GLY A 549 -8.33 -7.41 -0.91
CA GLY A 549 -6.89 -7.57 -1.01
C GLY A 549 -6.36 -8.65 -0.07
N LEU A 550 -5.18 -9.22 -0.39
CA LEU A 550 -4.55 -10.25 0.44
C LEU A 550 -4.30 -9.78 1.88
N ALA A 551 -3.83 -8.56 2.06
CA ALA A 551 -3.60 -7.96 3.37
C ALA A 551 -4.89 -7.91 4.21
N GLN A 552 -6.03 -7.54 3.60
CA GLN A 552 -7.32 -7.48 4.29
C GLN A 552 -7.82 -8.87 4.66
N LEU A 553 -7.74 -9.83 3.74
CA LEU A 553 -8.11 -11.23 4.00
C LEU A 553 -7.27 -11.81 5.14
N HIS A 554 -5.97 -11.53 5.16
CA HIS A 554 -5.06 -11.98 6.21
C HIS A 554 -5.38 -11.35 7.57
N GLN A 555 -5.63 -10.04 7.64
CA GLN A 555 -6.05 -9.35 8.86
C GLN A 555 -7.37 -9.89 9.42
N LEU A 556 -8.36 -10.14 8.55
CA LEU A 556 -9.63 -10.74 8.94
C LEU A 556 -9.44 -12.18 9.45
N ARG A 557 -8.66 -13.00 8.75
CA ARG A 557 -8.32 -14.37 9.22
C ARG A 557 -7.67 -14.34 10.60
N GLY A 558 -6.80 -13.38 10.87
CA GLY A 558 -6.11 -13.23 12.16
C GLY A 558 -7.03 -12.85 13.33
N ARG A 559 -8.33 -12.55 13.08
CA ARG A 559 -9.34 -12.27 14.13
C ARG A 559 -9.86 -13.54 14.81
N VAL A 560 -9.64 -14.70 14.23
CA VAL A 560 -9.93 -16.00 14.82
C VAL A 560 -8.64 -16.78 15.11
N GLY A 561 -8.72 -17.90 15.80
CA GLY A 561 -7.53 -18.69 16.17
C GLY A 561 -6.80 -18.17 17.42
N ARG A 562 -7.47 -17.46 18.30
CA ARG A 562 -6.90 -16.92 19.54
C ARG A 562 -7.22 -17.75 20.78
N GLY A 563 -8.08 -18.75 20.66
CA GLY A 563 -8.43 -19.72 21.69
C GLY A 563 -7.82 -21.09 21.43
N ALA A 564 -8.12 -22.05 22.32
CA ALA A 564 -7.65 -23.44 22.22
C ALA A 564 -8.43 -24.32 21.20
N VAL A 565 -9.49 -23.77 20.59
CA VAL A 565 -10.38 -24.50 19.67
C VAL A 565 -9.92 -24.31 18.23
N ASP A 566 -9.98 -25.39 17.43
CA ASP A 566 -9.68 -25.36 16.01
C ASP A 566 -10.49 -24.26 15.30
N SER A 567 -9.81 -23.41 14.57
CA SER A 567 -10.42 -22.26 13.92
C SER A 567 -10.40 -22.38 12.41
N HIS A 568 -11.48 -21.91 11.79
CA HIS A 568 -11.67 -21.99 10.34
C HIS A 568 -12.01 -20.62 9.75
N CYS A 569 -11.41 -20.35 8.59
CA CYS A 569 -11.73 -19.19 7.74
C CYS A 569 -12.32 -19.69 6.42
N LEU A 570 -13.57 -19.35 6.15
CA LEU A 570 -14.25 -19.70 4.91
C LEU A 570 -14.33 -18.48 4.00
N LEU A 571 -13.71 -18.59 2.83
CA LEU A 571 -13.72 -17.58 1.80
C LEU A 571 -14.76 -17.96 0.74
N LEU A 572 -15.91 -17.27 0.76
CA LEU A 572 -16.99 -17.46 -0.22
C LEU A 572 -16.70 -16.56 -1.44
N TYR A 573 -16.67 -17.17 -2.62
CA TYR A 573 -16.38 -16.45 -3.87
C TYR A 573 -17.45 -16.70 -4.93
N ARG A 574 -17.54 -15.78 -5.91
CA ARG A 574 -18.45 -15.89 -7.06
C ARG A 574 -17.67 -16.13 -8.35
N GLN A 575 -18.24 -17.01 -9.20
CA GLN A 575 -17.74 -17.24 -10.56
C GLN A 575 -18.32 -16.17 -11.54
N PRO A 576 -17.59 -15.81 -12.63
CA PRO A 576 -16.22 -16.20 -12.94
C PRO A 576 -15.18 -15.40 -12.14
N LEU A 577 -14.10 -16.04 -11.72
CA LEU A 577 -12.95 -15.38 -11.09
C LEU A 577 -12.01 -14.83 -12.16
N SER A 578 -11.44 -13.65 -11.92
CA SER A 578 -10.25 -13.18 -12.66
C SER A 578 -9.02 -13.98 -12.22
N ASP A 579 -8.00 -14.04 -13.09
CA ASP A 579 -6.74 -14.74 -12.77
C ASP A 579 -6.11 -14.21 -11.48
N THR A 580 -6.12 -12.89 -11.29
CA THR A 580 -5.63 -12.21 -10.08
C THR A 580 -6.41 -12.62 -8.83
N ALA A 581 -7.75 -12.69 -8.91
CA ALA A 581 -8.58 -13.12 -7.79
C ALA A 581 -8.34 -14.59 -7.44
N GLN A 582 -8.19 -15.45 -8.44
CA GLN A 582 -7.89 -16.87 -8.24
C GLN A 582 -6.54 -17.06 -7.54
N GLN A 583 -5.51 -16.33 -7.98
CA GLN A 583 -4.18 -16.36 -7.37
C GLN A 583 -4.23 -15.91 -5.90
N ARG A 584 -4.91 -14.78 -5.61
CA ARG A 584 -5.06 -14.29 -4.22
C ARG A 584 -5.73 -15.30 -3.30
N LEU A 585 -6.86 -15.86 -3.72
CA LEU A 585 -7.57 -16.85 -2.92
C LEU A 585 -6.74 -18.12 -2.68
N LYS A 586 -5.98 -18.56 -3.69
CA LYS A 586 -5.08 -19.70 -3.60
C LYS A 586 -3.96 -19.46 -2.57
N VAL A 587 -3.31 -18.30 -2.60
CA VAL A 587 -2.28 -17.92 -1.61
C VAL A 587 -2.84 -17.98 -0.18
N MET A 588 -4.05 -17.43 0.03
CA MET A 588 -4.71 -17.48 1.35
C MET A 588 -5.01 -18.89 1.84
N GLN A 589 -5.25 -19.84 0.92
CA GLN A 589 -5.50 -21.25 1.25
C GLN A 589 -4.20 -21.99 1.57
N GLU A 590 -3.11 -21.71 0.84
CA GLU A 590 -1.85 -22.43 0.91
C GLU A 590 -0.92 -21.95 2.02
N SER A 591 -0.99 -20.64 2.37
CA SER A 591 -0.09 -20.06 3.36
C SER A 591 -0.81 -19.54 4.61
N HIS A 592 -0.19 -19.78 5.76
CA HIS A 592 -0.55 -19.18 7.06
C HIS A 592 0.40 -18.06 7.45
N ASP A 593 1.57 -17.98 6.82
CA ASP A 593 2.60 -16.99 7.09
C ASP A 593 2.25 -15.64 6.46
N GLY A 594 2.13 -14.62 7.30
CA GLY A 594 1.79 -13.27 6.87
C GLY A 594 2.85 -12.63 5.96
N PHE A 595 4.14 -12.98 6.12
CA PHE A 595 5.21 -12.46 5.26
C PHE A 595 5.13 -13.05 3.86
N VAL A 596 4.90 -14.36 3.73
CA VAL A 596 4.67 -15.02 2.43
C VAL A 596 3.44 -14.44 1.72
N ILE A 597 2.37 -14.16 2.48
CA ILE A 597 1.15 -13.54 1.93
C ILE A 597 1.44 -12.11 1.46
N ALA A 598 2.21 -11.33 2.20
CA ALA A 598 2.57 -9.98 1.83
C ALA A 598 3.48 -9.92 0.57
N GLU A 599 4.44 -10.84 0.45
CA GLU A 599 5.26 -10.99 -0.76
C GLU A 599 4.42 -11.37 -1.97
N ALA A 600 3.48 -12.30 -1.81
CA ALA A 600 2.54 -12.67 -2.86
C ALA A 600 1.61 -11.50 -3.24
N ASP A 601 1.14 -10.68 -2.28
CA ASP A 601 0.32 -9.49 -2.57
C ASP A 601 1.10 -8.48 -3.42
N LEU A 602 2.38 -8.26 -3.09
CA LEU A 602 3.28 -7.40 -3.85
C LEU A 602 3.46 -7.91 -5.30
N ALA A 603 3.70 -9.20 -5.46
CA ALA A 603 3.88 -9.83 -6.78
C ALA A 603 2.60 -9.81 -7.63
N ILE A 604 1.42 -10.05 -7.02
CA ILE A 604 0.13 -10.10 -7.73
C ILE A 604 -0.36 -8.71 -8.15
N ARG A 605 -0.16 -7.68 -7.33
CA ARG A 605 -0.59 -6.29 -7.66
C ARG A 605 0.16 -5.74 -8.86
N GLY A 606 1.40 -6.17 -9.06
CA GLY A 606 2.27 -5.68 -10.11
C GLY A 606 2.68 -4.20 -9.92
N PRO A 607 3.60 -3.71 -10.77
CA PRO A 607 4.20 -2.38 -10.62
C PRO A 607 3.21 -1.21 -10.82
N GLY A 608 2.08 -1.44 -11.52
CA GLY A 608 1.14 -0.38 -11.89
C GLY A 608 0.21 0.09 -10.77
N GLU A 609 -0.23 -0.80 -9.89
CA GLU A 609 -1.15 -0.45 -8.79
C GLU A 609 -0.42 0.17 -7.58
N LEU A 610 0.83 -0.20 -7.34
CA LEU A 610 1.66 0.39 -6.28
C LEU A 610 1.92 1.89 -6.51
N LEU A 611 2.04 2.31 -7.77
CA LEU A 611 2.23 3.70 -8.16
C LEU A 611 0.96 4.57 -8.01
N GLY A 612 -0.22 3.95 -7.91
CA GLY A 612 -1.52 4.63 -7.85
C GLY A 612 -2.08 4.89 -6.45
N THR A 613 -1.63 4.16 -5.43
CA THR A 613 -2.18 4.30 -4.07
C THR A 613 -1.48 5.39 -3.28
N ARG A 614 -2.04 6.59 -3.28
CA ARG A 614 -1.68 7.71 -2.39
C ARG A 614 -1.80 7.38 -0.88
N GLN A 615 -2.21 6.17 -0.54
CA GLN A 615 -2.51 5.76 0.85
C GLN A 615 -1.29 5.23 1.64
N THR A 616 -0.19 4.84 0.96
CA THR A 616 0.93 4.17 1.66
C THR A 616 2.12 5.07 1.99
N GLY A 617 2.12 6.36 1.59
CA GLY A 617 3.29 7.24 1.78
C GLY A 617 4.55 6.80 1.02
N LEU A 618 4.45 5.74 0.20
CA LEU A 618 5.54 5.24 -0.62
C LEU A 618 5.91 6.27 -1.69
N ALA A 619 7.19 6.56 -1.81
CA ALA A 619 7.70 7.33 -2.92
C ALA A 619 7.39 6.58 -4.22
N ALA A 620 6.58 7.18 -5.09
CA ALA A 620 6.37 6.65 -6.42
C ALA A 620 7.67 6.77 -7.20
N PHE A 621 8.36 5.66 -7.45
CA PHE A 621 9.53 5.62 -8.30
C PHE A 621 9.16 6.00 -9.74
N ARG A 622 10.11 6.59 -10.45
CA ARG A 622 9.94 6.96 -11.86
C ARG A 622 10.23 5.79 -12.80
N ILE A 623 11.17 4.93 -12.41
CA ILE A 623 11.66 3.79 -13.20
C ILE A 623 11.72 2.51 -12.40
N ALA A 624 12.16 2.55 -11.14
CA ALA A 624 12.28 1.35 -10.33
C ALA A 624 10.92 0.68 -10.12
N LEU A 625 10.85 -0.61 -10.40
CA LEU A 625 9.70 -1.48 -10.25
C LEU A 625 10.00 -2.50 -9.16
N LEU A 626 9.24 -2.48 -8.07
CA LEU A 626 9.31 -3.53 -7.06
C LEU A 626 8.18 -4.54 -7.35
N PRO A 627 8.41 -5.87 -7.29
CA PRO A 627 9.61 -6.57 -6.78
C PRO A 627 10.76 -6.78 -7.78
N GLU A 628 10.61 -6.47 -9.08
CA GLU A 628 11.56 -6.82 -10.15
C GLU A 628 12.98 -6.33 -9.86
N HIS A 629 13.10 -5.11 -9.32
CA HIS A 629 14.38 -4.48 -8.96
C HIS A 629 14.78 -4.68 -7.49
N GLU A 630 14.11 -5.58 -6.76
CA GLU A 630 14.48 -5.92 -5.38
C GLU A 630 15.97 -6.32 -5.22
N PRO A 631 16.56 -7.13 -6.11
CA PRO A 631 17.98 -7.47 -6.00
C PRO A 631 18.93 -6.27 -6.00
N LEU A 632 18.52 -5.14 -6.60
CA LEU A 632 19.31 -3.91 -6.62
C LEU A 632 19.27 -3.14 -5.29
N LEU A 633 18.33 -3.40 -4.39
CA LEU A 633 18.16 -2.63 -3.15
C LEU A 633 19.35 -2.77 -2.21
N VAL A 634 19.88 -3.98 -2.05
CA VAL A 634 21.03 -4.24 -1.17
C VAL A 634 22.27 -3.54 -1.71
N GLU A 635 22.52 -3.69 -3.01
CA GLU A 635 23.61 -2.99 -3.69
C GLU A 635 23.46 -1.46 -3.59
N ALA A 636 22.25 -0.95 -3.81
CA ALA A 636 21.96 0.48 -3.71
C ALA A 636 22.22 1.04 -2.30
N GLN A 637 21.86 0.28 -1.25
CA GLN A 637 22.10 0.65 0.13
C GLN A 637 23.62 0.72 0.44
N GLU A 638 24.38 -0.27 -0.01
CA GLU A 638 25.84 -0.29 0.19
C GLU A 638 26.53 0.86 -0.54
N ILE A 639 26.11 1.13 -1.80
CA ILE A 639 26.67 2.24 -2.58
C ILE A 639 26.29 3.58 -1.94
N ALA A 640 25.03 3.74 -1.52
CA ALA A 640 24.56 4.95 -0.86
C ALA A 640 25.36 5.24 0.41
N GLY A 641 25.58 4.24 1.28
CA GLY A 641 26.38 4.39 2.48
C GLY A 641 27.81 4.87 2.17
N ARG A 642 28.48 4.24 1.19
CA ARG A 642 29.83 4.64 0.77
C ARG A 642 29.89 6.05 0.18
N LEU A 643 28.89 6.44 -0.63
CA LEU A 643 28.82 7.77 -1.22
C LEU A 643 28.55 8.85 -0.17
N TYR A 644 27.63 8.56 0.76
CA TYR A 644 27.27 9.49 1.81
C TYR A 644 28.49 9.89 2.68
N GLU A 645 29.34 8.92 3.01
CA GLU A 645 30.53 9.13 3.82
C GLU A 645 31.71 9.75 3.03
N ARG A 646 31.94 9.28 1.77
CA ARG A 646 33.19 9.59 1.03
C ARG A 646 33.04 10.67 -0.01
N ASP A 647 31.85 10.87 -0.57
CA ASP A 647 31.60 11.87 -1.62
C ASP A 647 30.23 12.55 -1.42
N PRO A 648 30.09 13.40 -0.37
CA PRO A 648 28.82 14.08 -0.07
C PRO A 648 28.32 14.96 -1.23
N GLY A 649 29.23 15.51 -2.06
CA GLY A 649 28.88 16.33 -3.20
C GLY A 649 28.13 15.53 -4.28
N ARG A 650 28.62 14.33 -4.60
CA ARG A 650 27.99 13.40 -5.55
C ARG A 650 26.69 12.84 -4.97
N ALA A 651 26.66 12.51 -3.68
CA ALA A 651 25.45 12.08 -2.98
C ALA A 651 24.35 13.15 -3.06
N GLN A 652 24.67 14.41 -2.81
CA GLN A 652 23.73 15.51 -2.91
C GLN A 652 23.24 15.72 -4.36
N ALA A 653 24.11 15.59 -5.36
CA ALA A 653 23.74 15.70 -6.77
C ALA A 653 22.75 14.59 -7.19
N LEU A 654 22.95 13.33 -6.73
CA LEU A 654 22.03 12.22 -6.95
C LEU A 654 20.65 12.47 -6.32
N MET A 655 20.63 12.91 -5.06
CA MET A 655 19.38 13.26 -4.38
C MET A 655 18.65 14.39 -5.11
N GLN A 656 19.33 15.44 -5.55
CA GLN A 656 18.72 16.56 -6.28
C GLN A 656 18.13 16.11 -7.63
N ARG A 657 18.84 15.26 -8.38
CA ARG A 657 18.38 14.74 -9.68
C ARG A 657 17.08 13.96 -9.57
N TRP A 658 16.96 13.08 -8.60
CA TRP A 658 15.83 12.17 -8.49
C TRP A 658 14.70 12.66 -7.58
N ALA A 659 15.01 13.31 -6.46
CA ALA A 659 14.02 13.82 -5.52
C ALA A 659 13.45 15.19 -5.97
N GLY A 660 14.20 16.02 -6.69
CA GLY A 660 13.80 17.34 -7.16
C GLY A 660 13.25 18.20 -6.02
N ALA A 661 12.15 18.92 -6.26
CA ALA A 661 11.46 19.71 -5.21
C ALA A 661 10.88 18.86 -4.04
N ARG A 662 10.88 17.53 -4.14
CA ARG A 662 10.53 16.63 -3.03
C ARG A 662 11.66 16.49 -1.99
N ALA A 663 12.88 16.91 -2.32
CA ALA A 663 13.97 17.00 -1.34
C ALA A 663 13.66 17.96 -0.19
N ASP A 664 12.71 18.88 -0.36
CA ASP A 664 12.22 19.73 0.73
C ASP A 664 11.41 18.94 1.79
N PHE A 665 10.87 17.76 1.44
CA PHE A 665 10.26 16.83 2.43
C PHE A 665 11.28 16.08 3.28
N ALA A 666 12.55 16.04 2.89
CA ALA A 666 13.65 15.51 3.68
C ALA A 666 14.28 16.57 4.62
N ARG A 667 13.78 17.81 4.55
CA ARG A 667 14.22 18.92 5.40
C ARG A 667 13.18 19.39 6.42
N VAL A 668 12.03 18.69 6.49
CA VAL A 668 10.97 19.02 7.47
C VAL A 668 10.76 17.84 8.40
#